data_f9b4f648f4b7a940c5ee7a697d1945f9
#
_entry.id   f9b4f648f4b7a940c5ee7a697d1945f9
#
_cell.length_a   1.000
_cell.length_b   1.000
_cell.length_c   1.000
_cell.angle_alpha   90.00
_cell.angle_beta   90.00
_cell.angle_gamma   90.00
#
_symmetry.space_group_name_H-M   'P 1'
#
loop_
_entity.id
_entity.type
_entity.pdbx_description
1 polymer ?
#
loop_
_entity_poly.entity_id
_entity_poly.type
_entity_poly.pdbx_seq_one_letter_code
_entity_poly.pdbx_strand_id
1 'polypeptide(L)'
;MNQIEKDVRAYFGIPFNESVLEHYGTKRHSGRYPWGSGDNPYQHSGDFLSRIETLKKKGLSEKDIINAINDTLPKEYQLSPTEFRVARSKAISLRKQSEYEQIKDLKDNKGLGWTEIANQLGMSESSVRSKYAGNIDQKAKRAENIANTLKKEVDKKGMVDISEGANQVLGVTETELSNAAYTLEAEYGYKRYGVGIRQPTNIRQQTNITVLAKPEFDQKYAYQHQDQIDSLGDYHSDDGGDTFTKLQRPSSLDSSRVAIRYGDEGGLDKDGVMEIRRGVPDLDLGKSHYAQVRILVDGDHYLKGMAVYSDDLPDGIDVMFNTNKPSGTPKMKVLKEAKADPDNPFGAAIKANGQSMYIGADGKEHLSPINKLKEEGDWDTMSRNVSSQFLSKQPKKLIENQLKFTVADYQAQYDEIMHYDNPTVKKKLLNDFADTCEGTSMTLKASAFPGQSTKVILPINKIKENEAYCPTYENGTQLALIRYPHAGTFEIPIVTVNNKNLHGKRNLGQIQDAIGINAKVAERLSGADFDGDTVMTIPISDKVPIKSTRPLKALEGFDPKTAYAVPEGNPNHVRIMKKEEKQREMGVISNLITDMTLRGASEDELARAVKHSMVVIDARSTSWTTSALKKRMESRS
;
A
#
# COMPACT_ATOMS: atom_id res chain seq x y z
N MET A 1 -13.28 38.89 20.08
CA MET A 1 -12.19 38.43 19.18
C MET A 1 -11.88 37.00 19.55
N ASN A 2 -12.05 36.05 18.62
CA ASN A 2 -11.78 34.64 18.89
C ASN A 2 -10.27 34.34 18.80
N GLN A 3 -9.84 33.16 19.29
CA GLN A 3 -8.42 32.77 19.30
C GLN A 3 -7.83 32.75 17.89
N ILE A 4 -8.63 32.37 16.90
CA ILE A 4 -8.26 32.29 15.48
C ILE A 4 -7.86 33.67 14.92
N GLU A 5 -8.61 34.72 15.27
CA GLU A 5 -8.27 36.09 14.87
C GLU A 5 -6.96 36.56 15.51
N LYS A 6 -6.72 36.17 16.77
CA LYS A 6 -5.47 36.49 17.48
C LYS A 6 -4.27 35.80 16.79
N ASP A 7 -4.43 34.52 16.41
CA ASP A 7 -3.36 33.72 15.80
C ASP A 7 -3.03 34.21 14.39
N VAL A 8 -4.04 34.56 13.58
CA VAL A 8 -3.84 35.16 12.24
C VAL A 8 -3.12 36.50 12.34
N ARG A 9 -3.49 37.38 13.29
CA ARG A 9 -2.81 38.66 13.52
C ARG A 9 -1.38 38.47 14.00
N ALA A 10 -1.15 37.57 14.94
CA ALA A 10 0.18 37.26 15.44
C ALA A 10 1.10 36.75 14.33
N TYR A 11 0.58 35.93 13.41
CA TYR A 11 1.35 35.43 12.28
C TYR A 11 1.77 36.50 11.28
N PHE A 12 0.91 37.51 11.03
CA PHE A 12 1.23 38.62 10.11
C PHE A 12 1.88 39.80 10.79
N GLY A 13 2.20 39.74 12.11
CA GLY A 13 2.77 40.84 12.84
C GLY A 13 1.87 42.10 12.91
N ILE A 14 0.54 41.92 12.71
CA ILE A 14 -0.43 43.02 12.67
C ILE A 14 -0.67 43.52 14.11
N PRO A 15 -0.36 44.81 14.43
CA PRO A 15 -0.61 45.34 15.77
C PRO A 15 -2.07 45.23 16.18
N PHE A 16 -2.28 45.08 17.48
CA PHE A 16 -3.59 44.98 18.11
C PHE A 16 -4.32 46.33 18.05
N ASN A 17 -4.92 46.67 16.92
CA ASN A 17 -5.76 47.85 16.81
C ASN A 17 -7.18 47.40 16.51
N GLU A 18 -8.06 47.49 17.50
CA GLU A 18 -9.45 46.98 17.48
C GLU A 18 -10.30 47.55 16.34
N SER A 19 -9.92 48.67 15.75
CA SER A 19 -10.73 49.40 14.77
C SER A 19 -10.65 48.91 13.33
N VAL A 20 -9.67 48.10 12.94
CA VAL A 20 -9.40 47.80 11.52
C VAL A 20 -10.16 46.56 11.00
N LEU A 21 -10.60 45.62 11.86
CA LEU A 21 -11.31 44.41 11.46
C LEU A 21 -12.80 44.36 11.82
N GLU A 22 -13.30 45.36 12.55
CA GLU A 22 -14.73 45.37 12.99
C GLU A 22 -15.73 45.65 11.87
N HIS A 23 -15.35 46.05 10.68
CA HIS A 23 -16.25 46.61 9.67
C HIS A 23 -16.55 45.71 8.45
N TYR A 24 -16.25 44.42 8.48
CA TYR A 24 -16.45 43.56 7.31
C TYR A 24 -17.66 42.62 7.36
N GLY A 25 -18.49 42.72 8.40
CA GLY A 25 -19.72 41.95 8.48
C GLY A 25 -20.88 42.64 7.73
N THR A 26 -21.83 41.85 7.23
CA THR A 26 -23.08 42.37 6.69
C THR A 26 -23.97 42.89 7.85
N LYS A 27 -24.43 44.13 7.79
CA LYS A 27 -25.39 44.71 8.78
C LYS A 27 -26.62 43.83 8.89
N ARG A 28 -26.95 43.37 10.08
CA ARG A 28 -28.24 42.69 10.34
C ARG A 28 -29.37 43.66 10.50
N HIS A 29 -30.54 43.35 9.96
CA HIS A 29 -31.74 44.19 10.01
C HIS A 29 -32.38 44.31 11.41
N SER A 30 -31.89 43.59 12.41
CA SER A 30 -32.52 43.53 13.74
C SER A 30 -32.15 44.64 14.73
N GLY A 31 -31.32 45.61 14.37
CA GLY A 31 -30.98 46.78 15.18
C GLY A 31 -30.32 46.55 16.56
N ARG A 32 -30.35 45.35 17.09
CA ARG A 32 -29.88 45.02 18.45
C ARG A 32 -28.40 44.61 18.50
N TYR A 33 -27.89 44.03 17.44
CA TYR A 33 -26.47 43.66 17.30
C TYR A 33 -26.00 43.93 15.88
N PRO A 34 -25.45 45.11 15.61
CA PRO A 34 -25.10 45.50 14.23
C PRO A 34 -24.01 44.65 13.56
N TRP A 35 -23.28 43.85 14.31
CA TRP A 35 -22.09 43.14 13.84
C TRP A 35 -22.02 41.72 14.40
N GLY A 36 -22.71 40.78 13.80
CA GLY A 36 -22.37 39.37 13.88
C GLY A 36 -22.57 38.58 15.19
N SER A 37 -23.06 39.18 16.28
CA SER A 37 -23.42 38.45 17.49
C SER A 37 -24.92 38.04 17.45
N GLY A 38 -25.19 36.92 16.83
CA GLY A 38 -26.50 36.25 16.92
C GLY A 38 -26.45 35.06 17.87
N ASP A 39 -27.57 34.40 18.07
CA ASP A 39 -27.71 33.24 18.95
C ASP A 39 -26.84 32.01 18.54
N ASN A 40 -26.17 32.09 17.41
CA ASN A 40 -25.20 31.07 16.98
C ASN A 40 -23.77 31.58 17.24
N PRO A 41 -23.09 31.12 18.30
CA PRO A 41 -21.71 31.53 18.62
C PRO A 41 -20.68 31.13 17.53
N TYR A 42 -21.11 30.34 16.55
CA TYR A 42 -20.22 29.81 15.48
C TYR A 42 -20.41 30.53 14.14
N GLN A 43 -20.98 31.72 14.14
CA GLN A 43 -21.21 32.49 12.92
C GLN A 43 -19.92 33.17 12.45
N HIS A 44 -19.38 32.74 11.30
CA HIS A 44 -18.17 33.28 10.69
C HIS A 44 -18.41 34.48 9.75
N SER A 45 -19.47 35.24 9.93
CA SER A 45 -19.75 36.44 9.14
C SER A 45 -18.75 37.54 9.50
N GLY A 46 -17.80 37.82 8.66
CA GLY A 46 -16.83 38.88 8.84
C GLY A 46 -15.37 38.44 8.84
N ASP A 47 -15.11 37.14 8.74
CA ASP A 47 -13.76 36.64 8.62
C ASP A 47 -13.16 36.86 7.21
N PHE A 48 -11.84 36.70 7.10
CA PHE A 48 -11.08 36.85 5.87
C PHE A 48 -11.62 35.98 4.71
N LEU A 49 -12.05 34.75 5.01
CA LEU A 49 -12.59 33.84 4.00
C LEU A 49 -13.97 34.27 3.50
N SER A 50 -14.85 34.70 4.39
CA SER A 50 -16.18 35.20 4.03
C SER A 50 -16.10 36.43 3.12
N ARG A 51 -15.10 37.28 3.35
CA ARG A 51 -14.81 38.43 2.49
C ARG A 51 -14.37 37.98 1.09
N ILE A 52 -13.44 37.04 1.01
CA ILE A 52 -13.01 36.45 -0.28
C ILE A 52 -14.20 35.84 -1.01
N GLU A 53 -15.04 35.08 -0.32
CA GLU A 53 -16.23 34.45 -0.90
C GLU A 53 -17.24 35.49 -1.43
N THR A 54 -17.44 36.57 -0.67
CA THR A 54 -18.33 37.67 -1.09
C THR A 54 -17.80 38.37 -2.34
N LEU A 55 -16.50 38.63 -2.42
CA LEU A 55 -15.88 39.25 -3.59
C LEU A 55 -15.90 38.32 -4.81
N LYS A 56 -15.71 37.02 -4.60
CA LYS A 56 -15.89 36.01 -5.66
C LYS A 56 -17.31 35.93 -6.18
N LYS A 57 -18.31 35.96 -5.31
CA LYS A 57 -19.73 35.98 -5.72
C LYS A 57 -20.08 37.20 -6.55
N LYS A 58 -19.33 38.30 -6.39
CA LYS A 58 -19.43 39.51 -7.22
C LYS A 58 -18.69 39.40 -8.58
N GLY A 59 -18.07 38.24 -8.87
CA GLY A 59 -17.39 37.98 -10.13
C GLY A 59 -15.97 38.54 -10.24
N LEU A 60 -15.36 39.00 -9.15
CA LEU A 60 -14.00 39.54 -9.16
C LEU A 60 -12.96 38.43 -9.41
N SER A 61 -11.94 38.77 -10.19
CA SER A 61 -10.77 37.90 -10.38
C SER A 61 -9.91 37.83 -9.11
N GLU A 62 -9.04 36.81 -8.99
CA GLU A 62 -8.13 36.70 -7.82
C GLU A 62 -7.27 37.95 -7.65
N LYS A 63 -6.80 38.55 -8.73
CA LYS A 63 -6.03 39.80 -8.72
C LYS A 63 -6.85 40.98 -8.17
N ASP A 64 -8.10 41.10 -8.58
CA ASP A 64 -8.99 42.18 -8.10
C ASP A 64 -9.38 41.97 -6.63
N ILE A 65 -9.52 40.72 -6.20
CA ILE A 65 -9.76 40.37 -4.79
C ILE A 65 -8.56 40.76 -3.94
N ILE A 66 -7.33 40.46 -4.38
CA ILE A 66 -6.10 40.85 -3.67
C ILE A 66 -6.01 42.39 -3.56
N ASN A 67 -6.28 43.09 -4.66
CA ASN A 67 -6.29 44.57 -4.66
C ASN A 67 -7.35 45.11 -3.69
N ALA A 68 -8.58 44.60 -3.76
CA ALA A 68 -9.67 45.05 -2.88
C ALA A 68 -9.42 44.75 -1.38
N ILE A 69 -8.62 43.72 -1.07
CA ILE A 69 -8.16 43.46 0.29
C ILE A 69 -7.04 44.39 0.66
N ASN A 70 -6.05 44.55 -0.19
CA ASN A 70 -4.87 45.43 0.05
C ASN A 70 -5.28 46.89 0.20
N ASP A 71 -6.30 47.37 -0.53
CA ASP A 71 -6.81 48.75 -0.43
C ASP A 71 -7.35 49.07 0.99
N THR A 72 -7.63 48.05 1.78
CA THR A 72 -8.09 48.20 3.16
C THR A 72 -6.99 47.97 4.19
N LEU A 73 -5.79 47.64 3.77
CA LEU A 73 -4.64 47.38 4.62
C LEU A 73 -3.60 48.53 4.51
N PRO A 74 -2.94 48.90 5.61
CA PRO A 74 -1.76 49.76 5.56
C PRO A 74 -0.73 49.19 4.61
N LYS A 75 0.07 50.06 3.97
CA LYS A 75 1.06 49.67 2.94
C LYS A 75 2.02 48.55 3.40
N GLU A 76 2.41 48.59 4.66
CA GLU A 76 3.31 47.63 5.31
C GLU A 76 2.69 46.23 5.51
N TYR A 77 1.37 46.10 5.42
CA TYR A 77 0.63 44.82 5.59
C TYR A 77 -0.06 44.36 4.32
N GLN A 78 0.23 45.01 3.18
CA GLN A 78 -0.31 44.56 1.89
C GLN A 78 0.31 43.25 1.46
N LEU A 79 -0.55 42.32 1.01
CA LEU A 79 -0.18 40.96 0.65
C LEU A 79 0.24 40.89 -0.83
N SER A 80 1.36 40.27 -1.11
CA SER A 80 1.67 39.78 -2.45
C SER A 80 0.72 38.63 -2.84
N PRO A 81 0.60 38.30 -4.13
CA PRO A 81 -0.22 37.17 -4.55
C PRO A 81 0.14 35.84 -3.87
N THR A 82 1.43 35.64 -3.57
CA THR A 82 1.91 34.43 -2.88
C THR A 82 1.49 34.44 -1.41
N GLU A 83 1.72 35.54 -0.70
CA GLU A 83 1.30 35.69 0.70
C GLU A 83 -0.21 35.59 0.86
N PHE A 84 -0.99 36.16 -0.06
CA PHE A 84 -2.44 36.01 -0.07
C PHE A 84 -2.88 34.55 -0.18
N ARG A 85 -2.25 33.76 -1.07
CA ARG A 85 -2.57 32.33 -1.21
C ARG A 85 -2.21 31.53 0.04
N VAL A 86 -1.07 31.82 0.66
CA VAL A 86 -0.65 31.20 1.93
C VAL A 86 -1.63 31.57 3.04
N ALA A 87 -1.96 32.85 3.19
CA ALA A 87 -2.92 33.31 4.20
C ALA A 87 -4.29 32.66 4.02
N ARG A 88 -4.76 32.58 2.78
CA ARG A 88 -6.03 31.93 2.45
C ARG A 88 -6.01 30.43 2.77
N SER A 89 -4.93 29.73 2.43
CA SER A 89 -4.78 28.29 2.73
C SER A 89 -4.80 28.06 4.24
N LYS A 90 -4.08 28.86 5.01
CA LYS A 90 -4.04 28.79 6.46
C LYS A 90 -5.41 29.10 7.08
N ALA A 91 -6.10 30.13 6.62
CA ALA A 91 -7.44 30.46 7.08
C ALA A 91 -8.46 29.35 6.79
N ILE A 92 -8.37 28.68 5.65
CA ILE A 92 -9.18 27.50 5.32
C ILE A 92 -8.91 26.34 6.31
N SER A 93 -7.65 26.09 6.64
CA SER A 93 -7.26 25.05 7.59
C SER A 93 -7.80 25.35 8.99
N LEU A 94 -7.67 26.58 9.47
CA LEU A 94 -8.20 27.01 10.76
C LEU A 94 -9.74 26.93 10.82
N ARG A 95 -10.45 27.32 9.74
CA ARG A 95 -11.90 27.19 9.67
C ARG A 95 -12.33 25.71 9.77
N LYS A 96 -11.66 24.82 9.04
CA LYS A 96 -11.93 23.39 9.10
C LYS A 96 -11.68 22.80 10.48
N GLN A 97 -10.63 23.22 11.16
CA GLN A 97 -10.32 22.82 12.53
C GLN A 97 -11.41 23.27 13.50
N SER A 98 -11.82 24.53 13.42
CA SER A 98 -12.92 25.06 14.24
C SER A 98 -14.24 24.32 14.01
N GLU A 99 -14.59 24.01 12.75
CA GLU A 99 -15.77 23.21 12.43
C GLU A 99 -15.70 21.79 13.03
N TYR A 100 -14.52 21.16 12.98
CA TYR A 100 -14.28 19.85 13.61
C TYR A 100 -14.46 19.92 15.13
N GLU A 101 -13.83 20.90 15.80
CA GLU A 101 -13.94 21.08 17.24
C GLU A 101 -15.39 21.27 17.68
N GLN A 102 -16.18 22.04 16.90
CA GLN A 102 -17.60 22.24 17.13
C GLN A 102 -18.39 20.93 16.99
N ILE A 103 -18.16 20.18 15.92
CA ILE A 103 -18.81 18.88 15.71
C ILE A 103 -18.44 17.93 16.84
N LYS A 104 -17.19 17.92 17.25
CA LYS A 104 -16.67 17.09 18.34
C LYS A 104 -17.32 17.46 19.67
N ASP A 105 -17.41 18.75 20.01
CA ASP A 105 -18.09 19.22 21.24
C ASP A 105 -19.56 18.80 21.26
N LEU A 106 -20.26 18.99 20.15
CA LEU A 106 -21.66 18.60 20.03
C LEU A 106 -21.87 17.08 20.11
N LYS A 107 -20.93 16.30 19.56
CA LYS A 107 -21.01 14.84 19.56
C LYS A 107 -20.56 14.22 20.86
N ASP A 108 -19.35 14.55 21.32
CA ASP A 108 -18.68 13.86 22.42
C ASP A 108 -19.07 14.41 23.79
N ASN A 109 -19.21 15.75 23.90
CA ASN A 109 -19.52 16.40 25.17
C ASN A 109 -21.03 16.58 25.39
N LYS A 110 -21.79 16.90 24.32
CA LYS A 110 -23.25 17.11 24.42
C LYS A 110 -24.07 15.89 23.98
N GLY A 111 -23.46 14.84 23.44
CA GLY A 111 -24.08 13.57 23.11
C GLY A 111 -25.11 13.61 21.98
N LEU A 112 -25.10 14.66 21.14
CA LEU A 112 -26.12 14.85 20.10
C LEU A 112 -26.01 13.81 18.98
N GLY A 113 -27.18 13.50 18.37
CA GLY A 113 -27.27 12.67 17.17
C GLY A 113 -26.68 13.39 15.92
N TRP A 114 -26.22 12.62 14.91
CA TRP A 114 -25.65 13.21 13.71
C TRP A 114 -26.60 14.13 12.96
N THR A 115 -27.87 13.77 12.91
CA THR A 115 -28.94 14.57 12.28
C THR A 115 -29.17 15.89 13.04
N GLU A 116 -29.12 15.85 14.37
CA GLU A 116 -29.29 17.06 15.22
C GLU A 116 -28.09 18.00 15.03
N ILE A 117 -26.86 17.46 15.01
CA ILE A 117 -25.65 18.25 14.75
C ILE A 117 -25.72 18.86 13.34
N ALA A 118 -26.13 18.08 12.34
CA ALA A 118 -26.31 18.57 10.97
C ALA A 118 -27.30 19.74 10.89
N ASN A 119 -28.46 19.62 11.53
CA ASN A 119 -29.45 20.67 11.57
C ASN A 119 -28.94 21.93 12.31
N GLN A 120 -28.24 21.75 13.43
CA GLN A 120 -27.70 22.86 14.22
C GLN A 120 -26.61 23.64 13.48
N LEU A 121 -25.77 22.94 12.71
CA LEU A 121 -24.68 23.55 11.95
C LEU A 121 -25.08 23.95 10.51
N GLY A 122 -26.29 23.64 10.08
CA GLY A 122 -26.75 23.92 8.71
C GLY A 122 -26.02 23.11 7.64
N MET A 123 -25.62 21.90 7.98
CA MET A 123 -24.86 20.99 7.11
C MET A 123 -25.66 19.73 6.79
N SER A 124 -25.25 18.96 5.78
CA SER A 124 -25.78 17.60 5.60
C SER A 124 -25.18 16.65 6.63
N GLU A 125 -25.92 15.62 7.03
CA GLU A 125 -25.43 14.59 7.96
C GLU A 125 -24.15 13.91 7.46
N SER A 126 -24.08 13.61 6.15
CA SER A 126 -22.89 13.04 5.53
C SER A 126 -21.67 13.97 5.63
N SER A 127 -21.87 15.28 5.49
CA SER A 127 -20.81 16.28 5.66
C SER A 127 -20.30 16.34 7.10
N VAL A 128 -21.21 16.30 8.08
CA VAL A 128 -20.86 16.27 9.51
C VAL A 128 -20.06 15.02 9.85
N ARG A 129 -20.51 13.85 9.44
CA ARG A 129 -19.80 12.57 9.65
C ARG A 129 -18.41 12.58 8.99
N SER A 130 -18.30 13.06 7.76
CA SER A 130 -17.03 13.16 7.05
C SER A 130 -16.05 14.12 7.74
N LYS A 131 -16.53 15.26 8.23
CA LYS A 131 -15.68 16.23 8.96
C LYS A 131 -15.25 15.70 10.32
N TYR A 132 -16.10 14.99 11.03
CA TYR A 132 -15.77 14.35 12.31
C TYR A 132 -14.73 13.22 12.12
N ALA A 133 -14.88 12.38 11.08
CA ALA A 133 -13.93 11.31 10.75
C ALA A 133 -12.61 11.85 10.18
N GLY A 134 -12.63 13.02 9.55
CA GLY A 134 -11.46 13.68 8.97
C GLY A 134 -10.66 14.50 9.98
N ASN A 135 -10.14 13.87 11.04
CA ASN A 135 -9.40 14.52 12.14
C ASN A 135 -8.24 15.39 11.62
N ILE A 136 -8.50 16.71 11.52
CA ILE A 136 -7.57 17.68 10.92
C ILE A 136 -6.38 17.94 11.85
N ASP A 137 -6.61 17.93 13.18
CA ASP A 137 -5.53 18.04 14.16
C ASP A 137 -4.56 16.87 14.06
N GLN A 138 -5.08 15.68 13.88
CA GLN A 138 -4.25 14.49 13.70
C GLN A 138 -3.45 14.55 12.40
N LYS A 139 -4.05 15.03 11.31
CA LYS A 139 -3.34 15.22 10.03
C LYS A 139 -2.25 16.28 10.10
N ALA A 140 -2.52 17.41 10.76
CA ALA A 140 -1.53 18.47 10.96
C ALA A 140 -0.38 17.99 11.83
N LYS A 141 -0.70 17.32 12.95
CA LYS A 141 0.29 16.73 13.86
C LYS A 141 1.11 15.64 13.17
N ARG A 142 0.46 14.82 12.35
CA ARG A 142 1.12 13.79 11.52
C ARG A 142 2.11 14.42 10.55
N ALA A 143 1.72 15.45 9.82
CA ALA A 143 2.59 16.15 8.88
C ALA A 143 3.81 16.76 9.59
N GLU A 144 3.62 17.32 10.78
CA GLU A 144 4.70 17.84 11.62
C GLU A 144 5.63 16.71 12.11
N ASN A 145 5.09 15.59 12.57
CA ASN A 145 5.88 14.43 13.00
C ASN A 145 6.74 13.87 11.87
N ILE A 146 6.16 13.76 10.65
CA ILE A 146 6.90 13.30 9.47
C ILE A 146 8.03 14.26 9.13
N ALA A 147 7.76 15.57 9.09
CA ALA A 147 8.76 16.60 8.80
C ALA A 147 9.89 16.60 9.85
N ASN A 148 9.55 16.52 11.14
CA ASN A 148 10.52 16.47 12.23
C ASN A 148 11.39 15.21 12.18
N THR A 149 10.82 14.06 11.82
CA THR A 149 11.55 12.80 11.69
C THR A 149 12.48 12.84 10.48
N LEU A 150 11.99 13.29 9.33
CA LEU A 150 12.80 13.48 8.13
C LEU A 150 13.96 14.47 8.40
N LYS A 151 13.68 15.55 9.14
CA LYS A 151 14.70 16.50 9.58
C LYS A 151 15.81 15.84 10.38
N LYS A 152 15.47 14.99 11.37
CA LYS A 152 16.46 14.27 12.18
C LYS A 152 17.36 13.35 11.35
N GLU A 153 16.77 12.66 10.36
CA GLU A 153 17.53 11.81 9.42
C GLU A 153 18.53 12.64 8.60
N VAL A 154 18.06 13.74 8.00
CA VAL A 154 18.92 14.62 7.19
C VAL A 154 19.97 15.33 8.04
N ASP A 155 19.63 15.78 9.24
CA ASP A 155 20.58 16.43 10.16
C ASP A 155 21.73 15.50 10.55
N LYS A 156 21.43 14.20 10.71
CA LYS A 156 22.42 13.20 11.06
C LYS A 156 23.30 12.81 9.86
N LYS A 157 22.69 12.63 8.68
CA LYS A 157 23.34 12.05 7.49
C LYS A 157 23.88 13.10 6.51
N GLY A 158 23.38 14.33 6.58
CA GLY A 158 23.75 15.42 5.69
C GLY A 158 22.95 15.45 4.40
N MET A 159 22.91 14.35 3.67
CA MET A 159 22.16 14.15 2.43
C MET A 159 21.47 12.79 2.46
N VAL A 160 20.17 12.74 2.10
CA VAL A 160 19.40 11.48 2.05
C VAL A 160 18.64 11.35 0.73
N ASP A 161 18.56 10.13 0.23
CA ASP A 161 17.73 9.78 -0.91
C ASP A 161 16.26 9.64 -0.49
N ILE A 162 15.42 10.47 -1.07
CA ILE A 162 13.95 10.46 -0.89
C ILE A 162 13.21 10.07 -2.15
N SER A 163 13.83 9.29 -3.03
CA SER A 163 13.23 8.79 -4.27
C SER A 163 12.15 7.73 -4.02
N GLU A 164 11.68 7.13 -5.11
CA GLU A 164 10.68 6.05 -5.08
C GLU A 164 11.08 4.94 -4.10
N GLY A 165 10.17 4.61 -3.20
CA GLY A 165 10.39 3.62 -2.13
C GLY A 165 10.81 4.21 -0.78
N ALA A 166 11.32 5.44 -0.72
CA ALA A 166 11.70 6.09 0.54
C ALA A 166 10.49 6.29 1.49
N ASN A 167 9.32 6.54 0.92
CA ASN A 167 8.06 6.62 1.66
C ASN A 167 7.71 5.30 2.35
N GLN A 168 7.98 4.17 1.72
CA GLN A 168 7.74 2.83 2.30
C GLN A 168 8.68 2.56 3.48
N VAL A 169 9.94 3.01 3.38
CA VAL A 169 10.91 2.90 4.48
C VAL A 169 10.44 3.68 5.70
N LEU A 170 9.92 4.89 5.52
CA LEU A 170 9.36 5.68 6.62
C LEU A 170 7.97 5.21 7.08
N GLY A 171 7.26 4.37 6.32
CA GLY A 171 5.91 3.93 6.64
C GLY A 171 4.84 5.01 6.42
N VAL A 172 5.04 5.89 5.42
CA VAL A 172 4.14 7.00 5.09
C VAL A 172 3.74 6.95 3.61
N THR A 173 2.79 7.77 3.20
CA THR A 173 2.46 7.91 1.77
C THR A 173 3.47 8.77 1.03
N GLU A 174 3.59 8.59 -0.27
CA GLU A 174 4.47 9.42 -1.13
C GLU A 174 4.12 10.91 -1.02
N THR A 175 2.82 11.23 -0.97
CA THR A 175 2.34 12.60 -0.81
C THR A 175 2.76 13.20 0.54
N GLU A 176 2.68 12.45 1.61
CA GLU A 176 3.10 12.89 2.96
C GLU A 176 4.61 13.13 3.03
N LEU A 177 5.43 12.22 2.46
CA LEU A 177 6.87 12.40 2.36
C LEU A 177 7.23 13.66 1.55
N SER A 178 6.57 13.86 0.39
CA SER A 178 6.78 15.04 -0.46
C SER A 178 6.40 16.34 0.25
N ASN A 179 5.30 16.35 1.00
CA ASN A 179 4.87 17.50 1.78
C ASN A 179 5.84 17.80 2.94
N ALA A 180 6.34 16.76 3.61
CA ALA A 180 7.35 16.92 4.67
C ALA A 180 8.66 17.51 4.12
N ALA A 181 9.14 17.00 2.98
CA ALA A 181 10.31 17.54 2.31
C ALA A 181 10.11 19.01 1.90
N TYR A 182 8.94 19.36 1.36
CA TYR A 182 8.58 20.74 1.04
C TYR A 182 8.54 21.66 2.29
N THR A 183 8.02 21.15 3.40
CA THR A 183 8.03 21.89 4.68
C THR A 183 9.47 22.19 5.13
N LEU A 184 10.37 21.21 5.01
CA LEU A 184 11.78 21.41 5.34
C LEU A 184 12.47 22.45 4.41
N GLU A 185 12.12 22.43 3.13
CA GLU A 185 12.60 23.43 2.15
C GLU A 185 12.11 24.85 2.52
N ALA A 186 10.81 24.98 2.79
CA ALA A 186 10.17 26.29 2.99
C ALA A 186 10.47 26.92 4.35
N GLU A 187 10.52 26.12 5.42
CA GLU A 187 10.64 26.62 6.79
C GLU A 187 12.07 26.56 7.35
N TYR A 188 12.87 25.59 6.89
CA TYR A 188 14.20 25.35 7.45
C TYR A 188 15.34 25.51 6.43
N GLY A 189 15.03 25.84 5.16
CA GLY A 189 16.01 26.12 4.13
C GLY A 189 16.74 24.89 3.59
N TYR A 190 16.27 23.66 3.88
CA TYR A 190 16.78 22.43 3.25
C TYR A 190 16.61 22.51 1.74
N LYS A 191 17.34 21.71 1.02
CA LYS A 191 17.36 21.79 -0.44
C LYS A 191 17.13 20.41 -1.06
N ARG A 192 16.32 20.37 -2.10
CA ARG A 192 16.01 19.15 -2.83
C ARG A 192 16.59 19.22 -4.23
N TYR A 193 17.35 18.19 -4.60
CA TYR A 193 18.04 18.12 -5.88
C TYR A 193 17.76 16.80 -6.58
N GLY A 194 17.60 16.86 -7.92
CA GLY A 194 17.73 15.68 -8.77
C GLY A 194 19.22 15.40 -8.99
N VAL A 195 19.68 14.20 -8.65
CA VAL A 195 21.07 13.76 -8.82
C VAL A 195 21.09 12.51 -9.68
N GLY A 196 21.82 12.56 -10.80
CA GLY A 196 22.04 11.37 -11.65
C GLY A 196 23.16 10.51 -11.08
N ILE A 197 22.83 9.33 -10.57
CA ILE A 197 23.80 8.33 -10.08
C ILE A 197 24.02 7.24 -11.11
N ARG A 198 25.23 6.76 -11.23
CA ARG A 198 25.55 5.61 -12.09
C ARG A 198 25.08 4.32 -11.42
N GLN A 199 24.36 3.48 -12.19
CA GLN A 199 23.94 2.20 -11.65
C GLN A 199 25.15 1.28 -11.42
N PRO A 200 25.32 0.69 -10.22
CA PRO A 200 26.44 -0.23 -9.93
C PRO A 200 26.48 -1.43 -10.87
N THR A 201 25.33 -1.87 -11.38
CA THR A 201 25.18 -3.02 -12.28
C THR A 201 25.35 -2.67 -13.76
N ASN A 202 25.27 -1.37 -14.12
CA ASN A 202 25.45 -0.90 -15.49
C ASN A 202 25.95 0.55 -15.53
N ILE A 203 27.27 0.71 -15.59
CA ILE A 203 27.96 2.01 -15.57
C ILE A 203 27.52 2.97 -16.69
N ARG A 204 26.89 2.46 -17.74
CA ARG A 204 26.37 3.27 -18.86
C ARG A 204 24.95 3.80 -18.63
N GLN A 205 24.26 3.32 -17.60
CA GLN A 205 22.93 3.82 -17.23
C GLN A 205 23.01 4.67 -15.97
N GLN A 206 22.34 5.81 -16.02
CA GLN A 206 22.14 6.67 -14.85
C GLN A 206 20.69 6.54 -14.37
N THR A 207 20.52 6.51 -13.06
CA THR A 207 19.21 6.63 -12.41
C THR A 207 19.19 8.00 -11.75
N ASN A 208 18.13 8.76 -11.99
CA ASN A 208 17.93 10.02 -11.29
C ASN A 208 17.30 9.70 -9.92
N ILE A 209 17.96 10.15 -8.87
CA ILE A 209 17.43 10.11 -7.50
C ILE A 209 17.09 11.53 -7.05
N THR A 210 16.16 11.62 -6.10
CA THR A 210 15.81 12.88 -5.45
C THR A 210 16.50 12.90 -4.09
N VAL A 211 17.43 13.85 -3.92
CA VAL A 211 18.20 14.02 -2.69
C VAL A 211 17.67 15.20 -1.91
N LEU A 212 17.41 15.00 -0.62
CA LEU A 212 17.15 16.06 0.35
C LEU A 212 18.44 16.32 1.15
N ALA A 213 18.90 17.56 1.16
CA ALA A 213 20.18 17.96 1.73
C ALA A 213 20.02 19.10 2.73
N LYS A 214 20.96 19.18 3.66
CA LYS A 214 21.09 20.33 4.56
C LYS A 214 21.29 21.65 3.80
N PRO A 215 20.96 22.81 4.41
CA PRO A 215 21.08 24.12 3.77
C PRO A 215 22.47 24.45 3.23
N GLU A 216 23.51 23.96 3.89
CA GLU A 216 24.92 24.19 3.52
C GLU A 216 25.38 23.45 2.27
N PHE A 217 24.66 22.39 1.84
CA PHE A 217 25.03 21.60 0.67
C PHE A 217 24.29 22.09 -0.57
N ASP A 218 25.02 22.40 -1.62
CA ASP A 218 24.46 22.77 -2.91
C ASP A 218 24.37 21.55 -3.86
N GLN A 219 23.70 21.72 -5.00
CA GLN A 219 23.54 20.66 -5.99
C GLN A 219 24.88 20.14 -6.53
N LYS A 220 25.88 21.02 -6.65
CA LYS A 220 27.21 20.66 -7.11
C LYS A 220 27.91 19.78 -6.08
N TYR A 221 27.77 20.10 -4.79
CA TYR A 221 28.28 19.27 -3.71
C TYR A 221 27.66 17.88 -3.72
N ALA A 222 26.32 17.78 -3.81
CA ALA A 222 25.63 16.50 -3.87
C ALA A 222 26.06 15.66 -5.09
N TYR A 223 26.32 16.30 -6.22
CA TYR A 223 26.80 15.63 -7.43
C TYR A 223 28.25 15.13 -7.30
N GLN A 224 29.11 15.85 -6.59
CA GLN A 224 30.50 15.47 -6.38
C GLN A 224 30.70 14.43 -5.27
N HIS A 225 29.77 14.35 -4.33
CA HIS A 225 29.85 13.49 -3.14
C HIS A 225 28.67 12.48 -3.11
N GLN A 226 28.45 11.80 -4.24
CA GLN A 226 27.37 10.79 -4.36
C GLN A 226 27.53 9.63 -3.37
N ASP A 227 28.76 9.34 -2.95
CA ASP A 227 29.13 8.37 -1.92
C ASP A 227 28.68 8.75 -0.51
N GLN A 228 28.32 10.03 -0.28
CA GLN A 228 27.81 10.55 0.97
C GLN A 228 26.27 10.67 0.99
N ILE A 229 25.59 10.24 -0.06
CA ILE A 229 24.13 10.23 -0.10
C ILE A 229 23.66 8.92 0.55
N ASP A 230 23.10 9.05 1.75
CA ASP A 230 22.56 7.92 2.50
C ASP A 230 21.09 7.65 2.15
N SER A 231 20.62 6.45 2.44
CA SER A 231 19.21 6.12 2.40
C SER A 231 18.51 6.52 3.72
N LEU A 232 17.21 6.76 3.66
CA LEU A 232 16.37 6.78 4.86
C LEU A 232 16.39 5.39 5.51
N GLY A 233 16.21 5.30 6.83
CA GLY A 233 16.14 4.01 7.48
C GLY A 233 16.43 3.99 8.97
N ASP A 234 16.62 5.14 9.61
CA ASP A 234 16.78 5.20 11.06
C ASP A 234 15.45 5.15 11.80
N TYR A 235 14.34 5.52 11.13
CA TYR A 235 13.00 5.59 11.73
C TYR A 235 11.95 4.96 10.81
N HIS A 236 10.92 4.37 11.42
CA HIS A 236 9.74 3.85 10.72
C HIS A 236 8.46 4.16 11.49
N SER A 237 7.36 4.32 10.77
CA SER A 237 6.02 4.50 11.32
C SER A 237 5.12 3.35 10.88
N ASP A 238 4.45 2.70 11.84
CA ASP A 238 3.45 1.65 11.56
C ASP A 238 2.02 2.21 11.46
N ASP A 239 1.82 3.47 11.87
CA ASP A 239 0.52 4.15 11.93
C ASP A 239 0.39 5.28 10.91
N GLY A 240 1.23 5.25 9.85
CA GLY A 240 1.17 6.19 8.75
C GLY A 240 1.68 7.60 9.11
N GLY A 241 2.60 7.72 10.06
CA GLY A 241 3.26 8.97 10.43
C GLY A 241 2.71 9.65 11.69
N ASP A 242 1.79 9.01 12.42
CA ASP A 242 1.33 9.53 13.71
C ASP A 242 2.42 9.39 14.78
N THR A 243 3.15 8.26 14.78
CA THR A 243 4.32 8.04 15.64
C THR A 243 5.48 7.46 14.83
N PHE A 244 6.71 7.75 15.26
CA PHE A 244 7.93 7.19 14.67
C PHE A 244 8.78 6.50 15.72
N THR A 245 9.20 5.28 15.41
CA THR A 245 10.11 4.51 16.25
C THR A 245 11.45 4.35 15.55
N LYS A 246 12.55 4.50 16.30
CA LYS A 246 13.89 4.24 15.78
C LYS A 246 14.03 2.75 15.53
N LEU A 247 14.48 2.37 14.33
CA LEU A 247 14.75 0.98 13.99
C LEU A 247 15.87 0.42 14.87
N GLN A 248 15.67 -0.79 15.33
CA GLN A 248 16.65 -1.50 16.16
C GLN A 248 17.16 -2.71 15.37
N ARG A 249 18.43 -3.09 15.63
CA ARG A 249 19.00 -4.29 15.04
C ARG A 249 18.20 -5.51 15.50
N PRO A 250 17.78 -6.40 14.57
CA PRO A 250 17.03 -7.60 14.96
C PRO A 250 17.84 -8.51 15.88
N SER A 251 17.16 -9.10 16.87
CA SER A 251 17.68 -10.21 17.63
C SER A 251 17.80 -11.47 16.77
N SER A 252 18.69 -12.38 17.12
CA SER A 252 18.97 -13.60 16.37
C SER A 252 18.52 -14.85 17.12
N LEU A 253 17.93 -15.80 16.39
CA LEU A 253 17.57 -17.12 16.88
C LEU A 253 18.76 -18.08 16.65
N ASP A 254 19.03 -18.94 17.61
CA ASP A 254 20.01 -20.02 17.46
C ASP A 254 19.49 -21.08 16.47
N SER A 255 20.33 -21.47 15.50
CA SER A 255 19.96 -22.45 14.48
C SER A 255 19.63 -23.84 15.03
N SER A 256 20.11 -24.20 16.21
CA SER A 256 19.75 -25.46 16.87
C SER A 256 18.25 -25.59 17.18
N ARG A 257 17.57 -24.46 17.37
CA ARG A 257 16.10 -24.37 17.61
C ARG A 257 15.28 -24.42 16.31
N VAL A 258 15.94 -24.41 15.15
CA VAL A 258 15.30 -24.43 13.83
C VAL A 258 15.47 -25.80 13.18
N ALA A 259 14.40 -26.40 12.70
CA ALA A 259 14.44 -27.56 11.81
C ALA A 259 13.85 -27.23 10.44
N ILE A 260 14.25 -28.01 9.44
CA ILE A 260 13.74 -27.90 8.08
C ILE A 260 12.92 -29.16 7.79
N ARG A 261 11.71 -28.97 7.25
CA ARG A 261 10.94 -30.05 6.63
C ARG A 261 11.06 -29.88 5.13
N TYR A 262 11.76 -30.83 4.51
CA TYR A 262 12.04 -30.81 3.08
C TYR A 262 10.83 -31.23 2.24
N GLY A 263 10.89 -30.96 0.93
CA GLY A 263 9.78 -31.21 0.01
C GLY A 263 9.33 -32.69 -0.01
N ASP A 264 10.27 -33.61 -0.02
CA ASP A 264 10.08 -35.05 0.04
C ASP A 264 9.63 -35.57 1.45
N GLU A 265 9.70 -34.70 2.46
CA GLU A 265 9.22 -34.98 3.83
C GLU A 265 7.86 -34.30 4.12
N GLY A 266 7.18 -33.79 3.10
CA GLY A 266 5.89 -33.09 3.20
C GLY A 266 6.01 -31.57 3.35
N GLY A 267 7.21 -31.02 3.23
CA GLY A 267 7.43 -29.56 3.26
C GLY A 267 6.86 -28.85 2.02
N LEU A 268 6.73 -29.57 0.89
CA LEU A 268 6.15 -29.04 -0.34
C LEU A 268 4.71 -28.53 -0.12
N ASP A 269 3.89 -29.25 0.65
CA ASP A 269 2.49 -28.90 0.91
C ASP A 269 2.33 -27.62 1.74
N LYS A 270 3.41 -27.12 2.33
CA LYS A 270 3.45 -25.93 3.19
C LYS A 270 4.62 -25.01 2.85
N ASP A 271 5.11 -25.06 1.60
CA ASP A 271 6.30 -24.27 1.20
C ASP A 271 6.15 -22.79 1.60
N GLY A 272 7.18 -22.27 2.30
CA GLY A 272 7.18 -20.90 2.82
C GLY A 272 6.55 -20.71 4.21
N VAL A 273 5.98 -21.75 4.82
CA VAL A 273 5.42 -21.68 6.17
C VAL A 273 6.48 -21.98 7.23
N MET A 274 6.50 -21.15 8.27
CA MET A 274 7.21 -21.40 9.53
C MET A 274 6.21 -21.83 10.60
N GLU A 275 6.24 -23.10 10.99
CA GLU A 275 5.49 -23.59 12.12
C GLU A 275 6.28 -23.26 13.40
N ILE A 276 5.72 -22.42 14.28
CA ILE A 276 6.36 -22.00 15.52
C ILE A 276 5.70 -22.65 16.74
N ARG A 277 6.51 -22.99 17.73
CA ARG A 277 6.05 -23.59 18.99
C ARG A 277 5.26 -22.58 19.79
N ARG A 278 4.05 -22.97 20.19
CA ARG A 278 3.20 -22.16 21.05
C ARG A 278 3.78 -22.05 22.46
N GLY A 279 3.69 -20.85 23.05
CA GLY A 279 4.10 -20.61 24.45
C GLY A 279 5.60 -20.40 24.64
N VAL A 280 6.36 -20.24 23.56
CA VAL A 280 7.78 -19.84 23.61
C VAL A 280 7.84 -18.31 23.66
N PRO A 281 8.34 -17.71 24.76
CA PRO A 281 8.20 -16.26 24.97
C PRO A 281 8.86 -15.38 23.89
N ASP A 282 10.02 -15.79 23.37
CA ASP A 282 10.75 -15.04 22.34
C ASP A 282 10.19 -15.24 20.92
N LEU A 283 9.24 -16.16 20.74
CA LEU A 283 8.61 -16.48 19.46
C LEU A 283 7.10 -16.22 19.45
N ASP A 284 6.62 -15.28 20.27
CA ASP A 284 5.20 -14.97 20.36
C ASP A 284 4.74 -14.01 19.25
N LEU A 285 3.66 -14.38 18.55
CA LEU A 285 3.00 -13.53 17.56
C LEU A 285 2.02 -12.51 18.19
N GLY A 286 1.86 -12.53 19.52
CA GLY A 286 0.91 -11.71 20.24
C GLY A 286 -0.53 -12.16 20.01
N LYS A 287 -1.39 -11.27 19.55
CA LYS A 287 -2.81 -11.57 19.30
C LYS A 287 -3.06 -12.22 17.93
N SER A 288 -2.07 -12.22 17.06
CA SER A 288 -2.19 -12.70 15.69
C SER A 288 -2.09 -14.21 15.61
N HIS A 289 -2.94 -14.85 14.81
CA HIS A 289 -2.87 -16.28 14.53
C HIS A 289 -1.76 -16.59 13.51
N TYR A 290 -1.40 -15.63 12.67
CA TYR A 290 -0.38 -15.72 11.65
C TYR A 290 0.26 -14.35 11.38
N ALA A 291 1.49 -14.37 10.92
CA ALA A 291 2.19 -13.16 10.49
C ALA A 291 3.22 -13.49 9.39
N GLN A 292 3.38 -12.61 8.42
CA GLN A 292 4.52 -12.66 7.52
C GLN A 292 5.74 -12.11 8.28
N VAL A 293 6.74 -12.96 8.47
CA VAL A 293 7.88 -12.64 9.33
C VAL A 293 9.21 -12.88 8.65
N ARG A 294 10.23 -12.28 9.22
CA ARG A 294 11.64 -12.65 9.05
C ARG A 294 12.27 -12.90 10.38
N ILE A 295 13.05 -13.97 10.48
CA ILE A 295 13.75 -14.36 11.70
C ILE A 295 15.24 -14.45 11.35
N LEU A 296 16.06 -13.61 11.98
CA LEU A 296 17.51 -13.70 11.86
C LEU A 296 17.96 -14.96 12.59
N VAL A 297 18.88 -15.72 11.99
CA VAL A 297 19.41 -16.98 12.52
C VAL A 297 20.92 -16.90 12.53
N ASP A 298 21.53 -17.21 13.68
CA ASP A 298 22.98 -17.16 13.93
C ASP A 298 23.66 -15.82 13.56
N GLY A 299 22.87 -14.77 13.31
CA GLY A 299 23.33 -13.43 12.99
C GLY A 299 23.71 -13.19 11.53
N ASP A 300 23.82 -14.24 10.71
CA ASP A 300 24.31 -14.18 9.33
C ASP A 300 23.35 -14.76 8.27
N HIS A 301 22.28 -15.45 8.70
CA HIS A 301 21.23 -15.96 7.82
C HIS A 301 19.84 -15.55 8.33
N TYR A 302 18.83 -15.67 7.50
CA TYR A 302 17.45 -15.44 7.94
C TYR A 302 16.44 -16.36 7.25
N LEU A 303 15.36 -16.63 7.97
CA LEU A 303 14.14 -17.21 7.47
C LEU A 303 13.19 -16.12 6.98
N LYS A 304 12.50 -16.37 5.88
CA LYS A 304 11.42 -15.53 5.37
C LYS A 304 10.21 -16.42 5.09
N GLY A 305 9.05 -16.08 5.62
CA GLY A 305 7.82 -16.82 5.34
C GLY A 305 6.65 -16.40 6.21
N MET A 306 5.61 -17.22 6.19
CA MET A 306 4.42 -17.05 7.02
C MET A 306 4.57 -17.87 8.30
N ALA A 307 4.63 -17.20 9.44
CA ALA A 307 4.64 -17.85 10.75
C ALA A 307 3.21 -18.21 11.16
N VAL A 308 3.03 -19.45 11.63
CA VAL A 308 1.79 -19.97 12.20
C VAL A 308 2.13 -20.83 13.41
N TYR A 309 1.25 -20.89 14.41
CA TYR A 309 1.48 -21.77 15.57
C TYR A 309 1.25 -23.26 15.21
N SER A 310 2.10 -24.12 15.73
CA SER A 310 1.98 -25.58 15.66
C SER A 310 2.29 -26.23 17.00
N ASP A 311 1.54 -27.27 17.35
CA ASP A 311 1.77 -28.08 18.55
C ASP A 311 2.53 -29.39 18.20
N ASP A 312 2.80 -29.64 16.90
CA ASP A 312 3.36 -30.89 16.39
C ASP A 312 4.86 -30.75 16.04
N LEU A 313 5.62 -30.00 16.85
CA LEU A 313 7.05 -29.82 16.66
C LEU A 313 7.88 -30.81 17.51
N PRO A 314 8.99 -31.33 16.97
CA PRO A 314 9.90 -32.20 17.74
C PRO A 314 10.46 -31.50 18.97
N ASP A 315 10.83 -32.25 20.00
CA ASP A 315 11.46 -31.71 21.19
C ASP A 315 12.74 -30.93 20.85
N GLY A 316 12.91 -29.77 21.49
CA GLY A 316 14.04 -28.88 21.26
C GLY A 316 13.96 -28.04 19.98
N ILE A 317 12.95 -28.24 19.14
CA ILE A 317 12.72 -27.45 17.93
C ILE A 317 11.58 -26.48 18.18
N ASP A 318 11.84 -25.20 18.03
CA ASP A 318 10.84 -24.14 18.23
C ASP A 318 10.32 -23.57 16.91
N VAL A 319 11.08 -23.72 15.81
CA VAL A 319 10.70 -23.31 14.46
C VAL A 319 10.93 -24.46 13.48
N MET A 320 9.88 -24.89 12.78
CA MET A 320 9.96 -25.81 11.65
C MET A 320 9.69 -25.02 10.37
N PHE A 321 10.71 -24.86 9.54
CA PHE A 321 10.56 -24.20 8.24
C PHE A 321 10.27 -25.23 7.15
N ASN A 322 9.18 -25.05 6.43
CA ASN A 322 8.77 -25.91 5.35
C ASN A 322 9.32 -25.37 4.03
N THR A 323 9.88 -26.25 3.20
CA THR A 323 10.49 -25.87 1.93
C THR A 323 10.23 -26.93 0.85
N ASN A 324 10.22 -26.48 -0.41
CA ASN A 324 10.18 -27.36 -1.57
C ASN A 324 11.53 -27.98 -1.95
N LYS A 325 12.63 -27.60 -1.26
CA LYS A 325 13.95 -28.16 -1.54
C LYS A 325 14.01 -29.64 -1.13
N PRO A 326 14.80 -30.48 -1.85
CA PRO A 326 14.94 -31.90 -1.51
C PRO A 326 15.73 -32.09 -0.22
N SER A 327 15.46 -33.20 0.47
CA SER A 327 16.26 -33.67 1.61
C SER A 327 17.73 -33.81 1.20
N GLY A 328 18.64 -33.55 2.16
CA GLY A 328 20.06 -33.47 1.86
C GLY A 328 20.57 -32.08 1.45
N THR A 329 19.68 -31.13 1.16
CA THR A 329 20.10 -29.72 1.04
C THR A 329 20.59 -29.22 2.40
N PRO A 330 21.83 -28.71 2.55
CA PRO A 330 22.32 -28.18 3.81
C PRO A 330 21.39 -27.11 4.38
N LYS A 331 21.10 -27.15 5.68
CA LYS A 331 20.18 -26.24 6.36
C LYS A 331 20.44 -24.78 6.03
N MET A 332 21.70 -24.31 6.12
CA MET A 332 22.05 -22.92 5.84
C MET A 332 21.87 -22.53 4.36
N LYS A 333 21.85 -23.49 3.45
CA LYS A 333 21.50 -23.23 2.03
C LYS A 333 19.97 -23.17 1.79
N VAL A 334 19.18 -23.60 2.75
CA VAL A 334 17.72 -23.39 2.72
C VAL A 334 17.38 -21.97 3.15
N LEU A 335 18.07 -21.45 4.15
CA LEU A 335 17.95 -20.09 4.65
C LEU A 335 18.50 -19.09 3.61
N LYS A 336 18.20 -17.81 3.82
CA LYS A 336 18.76 -16.72 3.01
C LYS A 336 19.91 -16.07 3.76
N GLU A 337 20.98 -15.72 3.06
CA GLU A 337 22.09 -14.96 3.62
C GLU A 337 21.62 -13.55 4.01
N ALA A 338 21.99 -13.12 5.20
CA ALA A 338 21.74 -11.76 5.67
C ALA A 338 22.58 -10.76 4.86
N LYS A 339 22.06 -9.54 4.72
CA LYS A 339 22.81 -8.45 4.09
C LYS A 339 23.92 -7.98 5.02
N ALA A 340 24.98 -7.42 4.43
CA ALA A 340 26.09 -6.85 5.20
C ALA A 340 25.71 -5.61 6.02
N ASP A 341 24.52 -5.01 5.74
CA ASP A 341 23.96 -3.89 6.48
C ASP A 341 23.38 -4.39 7.82
N PRO A 342 23.97 -4.05 8.98
CA PRO A 342 23.49 -4.51 10.28
C PRO A 342 22.12 -3.94 10.67
N ASP A 343 21.77 -2.78 10.13
CA ASP A 343 20.50 -2.13 10.41
C ASP A 343 19.38 -2.65 9.48
N ASN A 344 19.76 -3.31 8.37
CA ASN A 344 18.83 -3.91 7.42
C ASN A 344 19.30 -5.28 6.92
N PRO A 345 19.47 -6.27 7.79
CA PRO A 345 20.00 -7.58 7.41
C PRO A 345 19.10 -8.35 6.45
N PHE A 346 17.84 -7.97 6.34
CA PHE A 346 16.85 -8.63 5.49
C PHE A 346 16.71 -8.00 4.10
N GLY A 347 17.34 -6.85 3.84
CA GLY A 347 17.16 -6.09 2.60
C GLY A 347 15.72 -5.61 2.39
N ALA A 348 14.96 -5.39 3.49
CA ALA A 348 13.62 -4.83 3.51
C ALA A 348 13.40 -4.12 4.85
N ALA A 349 12.60 -3.06 4.84
CA ALA A 349 12.25 -2.33 6.05
C ALA A 349 11.69 -3.27 7.14
N ILE A 350 12.13 -3.06 8.36
CA ILE A 350 11.61 -3.72 9.55
C ILE A 350 10.60 -2.77 10.18
N LYS A 351 9.37 -3.23 10.41
CA LYS A 351 8.39 -2.46 11.17
C LYS A 351 8.90 -2.21 12.59
N ALA A 352 8.76 -1.00 13.08
CA ALA A 352 9.19 -0.64 14.43
C ALA A 352 8.49 -1.47 15.51
N ASN A 353 7.17 -1.72 15.34
CA ASN A 353 6.39 -2.61 16.20
C ASN A 353 6.40 -4.07 15.70
N GLY A 354 7.18 -4.37 14.68
CA GLY A 354 7.33 -5.72 14.14
C GLY A 354 8.10 -6.65 15.07
N GLN A 355 8.93 -6.09 15.96
CA GLN A 355 9.61 -6.83 17.02
C GLN A 355 8.90 -6.65 18.35
N SER A 356 8.47 -7.76 18.93
CA SER A 356 7.92 -7.78 20.29
C SER A 356 9.05 -7.79 21.32
N MET A 357 8.77 -7.27 22.52
CA MET A 357 9.61 -7.46 23.69
C MET A 357 9.10 -8.66 24.49
N TYR A 358 9.99 -9.42 25.07
CA TYR A 358 9.66 -10.50 25.99
C TYR A 358 10.55 -10.46 27.24
N ILE A 359 10.09 -11.04 28.35
CA ILE A 359 10.88 -11.16 29.57
C ILE A 359 11.68 -12.46 29.47
N GLY A 360 13.00 -12.33 29.46
CA GLY A 360 13.92 -13.47 29.46
C GLY A 360 14.00 -14.20 30.80
N ALA A 361 14.69 -15.33 30.82
CA ALA A 361 14.94 -16.10 32.05
C ALA A 361 15.76 -15.31 33.09
N ASP A 362 16.48 -14.29 32.66
CA ASP A 362 17.23 -13.35 33.50
C ASP A 362 16.36 -12.24 34.12
N GLY A 363 15.05 -12.25 33.86
CA GLY A 363 14.08 -11.23 34.31
C GLY A 363 14.18 -9.89 33.60
N LYS A 364 14.95 -9.78 32.50
CA LYS A 364 15.10 -8.56 31.75
C LYS A 364 14.27 -8.60 30.46
N GLU A 365 13.99 -7.42 29.91
CA GLU A 365 13.36 -7.29 28.61
C GLU A 365 14.37 -7.56 27.50
N HIS A 366 13.98 -8.40 26.54
CA HIS A 366 14.74 -8.73 25.34
C HIS A 366 13.88 -8.56 24.10
N LEU A 367 14.52 -8.27 22.96
CA LEU A 367 13.86 -8.23 21.66
C LEU A 367 13.62 -9.65 21.15
N SER A 368 12.40 -9.91 20.68
CA SER A 368 12.07 -11.14 19.96
C SER A 368 12.89 -11.24 18.67
N PRO A 369 13.36 -12.42 18.26
CA PRO A 369 13.96 -12.63 16.95
C PRO A 369 12.94 -12.54 15.80
N ILE A 370 11.63 -12.55 16.08
CA ILE A 370 10.59 -12.39 15.08
C ILE A 370 10.48 -10.92 14.66
N ASN A 371 10.65 -10.66 13.37
CA ASN A 371 10.38 -9.37 12.75
C ASN A 371 9.15 -9.51 11.86
N LYS A 372 8.01 -8.98 12.30
CA LYS A 372 6.76 -8.99 11.56
C LYS A 372 6.80 -7.94 10.45
N LEU A 373 6.46 -8.35 9.23
CA LEU A 373 6.25 -7.44 8.09
C LEU A 373 4.78 -7.12 7.93
N LYS A 374 3.94 -8.14 8.06
CA LYS A 374 2.48 -8.04 8.08
C LYS A 374 1.93 -9.06 9.06
N GLU A 375 0.92 -8.67 9.79
CA GLU A 375 0.20 -9.55 10.70
C GLU A 375 -1.30 -9.57 10.39
N GLU A 376 -2.05 -10.37 11.09
CA GLU A 376 -3.50 -10.44 10.95
C GLU A 376 -4.10 -9.03 11.06
N GLY A 377 -4.88 -8.62 10.03
CA GLY A 377 -5.44 -7.29 9.90
C GLY A 377 -4.68 -6.33 8.98
N ASP A 378 -3.44 -6.64 8.58
CA ASP A 378 -2.61 -5.77 7.73
C ASP A 378 -2.81 -6.01 6.23
N TRP A 379 -3.49 -7.08 5.82
CA TRP A 379 -3.76 -7.35 4.41
C TRP A 379 -4.98 -6.57 3.94
N ASP A 380 -4.81 -5.85 2.83
CA ASP A 380 -5.93 -5.14 2.21
C ASP A 380 -6.99 -6.14 1.74
N THR A 381 -8.15 -6.10 2.38
CA THR A 381 -9.28 -6.97 2.05
C THR A 381 -10.18 -6.40 0.97
N MET A 382 -9.98 -5.14 0.57
CA MET A 382 -10.82 -4.45 -0.39
C MET A 382 -10.13 -4.34 -1.76
N SER A 383 -10.53 -5.17 -2.71
CA SER A 383 -10.12 -5.04 -4.11
C SER A 383 -11.10 -4.15 -4.86
N ARG A 384 -10.63 -3.01 -5.37
CA ARG A 384 -11.48 -2.01 -6.04
C ARG A 384 -11.64 -2.25 -7.54
N ASN A 385 -10.77 -3.06 -8.14
CA ASN A 385 -10.73 -3.27 -9.58
C ASN A 385 -10.54 -4.74 -9.95
N VAL A 386 -10.98 -5.08 -11.15
CA VAL A 386 -10.73 -6.38 -11.79
C VAL A 386 -9.83 -6.16 -13.00
N SER A 387 -8.79 -6.99 -13.15
CA SER A 387 -7.84 -6.83 -14.26
C SER A 387 -8.41 -7.33 -15.59
N SER A 388 -7.94 -6.72 -16.68
CA SER A 388 -8.24 -7.17 -18.05
C SER A 388 -7.82 -8.62 -18.31
N GLN A 389 -6.72 -9.05 -17.72
CA GLN A 389 -6.21 -10.41 -17.86
C GLN A 389 -7.22 -11.47 -17.38
N PHE A 390 -7.94 -11.18 -16.30
CA PHE A 390 -9.05 -12.05 -15.85
C PHE A 390 -10.27 -11.90 -16.75
N LEU A 391 -10.72 -10.66 -16.98
CA LEU A 391 -11.95 -10.37 -17.71
C LEU A 391 -11.93 -10.93 -19.13
N SER A 392 -10.83 -10.79 -19.86
CA SER A 392 -10.69 -11.26 -21.25
C SER A 392 -10.98 -12.76 -21.43
N LYS A 393 -10.92 -13.53 -20.35
CA LYS A 393 -11.15 -15.00 -20.34
C LYS A 393 -12.54 -15.38 -19.81
N GLN A 394 -13.38 -14.40 -19.52
CA GLN A 394 -14.72 -14.58 -18.95
C GLN A 394 -15.81 -14.45 -20.02
N PRO A 395 -17.05 -14.91 -19.75
CA PRO A 395 -18.16 -14.76 -20.68
C PRO A 395 -18.44 -13.31 -21.05
N LYS A 396 -18.69 -13.02 -22.33
CA LYS A 396 -18.93 -11.67 -22.87
C LYS A 396 -19.95 -10.85 -22.06
N LYS A 397 -21.07 -11.47 -21.67
CA LYS A 397 -22.12 -10.82 -20.86
C LYS A 397 -21.60 -10.33 -19.51
N LEU A 398 -20.70 -11.10 -18.86
CA LEU A 398 -20.08 -10.70 -17.60
C LEU A 398 -19.15 -9.50 -17.79
N ILE A 399 -18.35 -9.53 -18.86
CA ILE A 399 -17.45 -8.43 -19.23
C ILE A 399 -18.24 -7.15 -19.45
N GLU A 400 -19.29 -7.21 -20.29
CA GLU A 400 -20.14 -6.06 -20.60
C GLU A 400 -20.79 -5.47 -19.36
N ASN A 401 -21.26 -6.30 -18.44
CA ASN A 401 -21.85 -5.82 -17.20
C ASN A 401 -20.81 -5.10 -16.31
N GLN A 402 -19.60 -5.63 -16.17
CA GLN A 402 -18.56 -5.00 -15.35
C GLN A 402 -18.06 -3.68 -15.98
N LEU A 403 -17.97 -3.63 -17.31
CA LEU A 403 -17.62 -2.39 -18.01
C LEU A 403 -18.72 -1.32 -17.87
N LYS A 404 -20.00 -1.70 -17.86
CA LYS A 404 -21.10 -0.76 -17.58
C LYS A 404 -21.01 -0.17 -16.17
N PHE A 405 -20.68 -0.97 -15.16
CA PHE A 405 -20.45 -0.46 -13.81
C PHE A 405 -19.25 0.50 -13.78
N THR A 406 -18.17 0.15 -14.46
CA THR A 406 -17.00 1.04 -14.59
C THR A 406 -17.36 2.39 -15.19
N VAL A 407 -18.14 2.39 -16.28
CA VAL A 407 -18.62 3.62 -16.93
C VAL A 407 -19.49 4.44 -15.97
N ALA A 408 -20.39 3.78 -15.22
CA ALA A 408 -21.24 4.46 -14.25
C ALA A 408 -20.41 5.08 -13.10
N ASP A 409 -19.39 4.38 -12.59
CA ASP A 409 -18.48 4.88 -11.55
C ASP A 409 -17.69 6.10 -12.05
N TYR A 410 -17.17 6.06 -13.27
CA TYR A 410 -16.48 7.21 -13.87
C TYR A 410 -17.42 8.38 -14.15
N GLN A 411 -18.65 8.11 -14.59
CA GLN A 411 -19.63 9.17 -14.78
C GLN A 411 -19.94 9.87 -13.44
N ALA A 412 -20.11 9.10 -12.36
CA ALA A 412 -20.34 9.67 -11.04
C ALA A 412 -19.14 10.52 -10.56
N GLN A 413 -17.89 10.04 -10.79
CA GLN A 413 -16.68 10.82 -10.48
C GLN A 413 -16.60 12.12 -11.32
N TYR A 414 -16.90 12.04 -12.61
CA TYR A 414 -16.95 13.22 -13.48
C TYR A 414 -17.97 14.23 -12.97
N ASP A 415 -19.18 13.77 -12.64
CA ASP A 415 -20.25 14.62 -12.13
C ASP A 415 -19.83 15.28 -10.80
N GLU A 416 -19.17 14.54 -9.91
CA GLU A 416 -18.61 15.09 -8.67
C GLU A 416 -17.56 16.18 -8.96
N ILE A 417 -16.63 15.94 -9.89
CA ILE A 417 -15.61 16.93 -10.28
C ILE A 417 -16.29 18.19 -10.87
N MET A 418 -17.36 18.04 -11.63
CA MET A 418 -18.07 19.16 -12.24
C MET A 418 -18.77 20.05 -11.20
N HIS A 419 -19.07 19.55 -10.00
CA HIS A 419 -19.66 20.33 -8.92
C HIS A 419 -18.63 21.18 -8.12
N TYR A 420 -17.32 21.03 -8.38
CA TYR A 420 -16.32 21.89 -7.73
C TYR A 420 -16.41 23.34 -8.26
N ASP A 421 -16.50 24.29 -7.35
CA ASP A 421 -16.61 25.72 -7.70
C ASP A 421 -15.27 26.35 -8.10
N ASN A 422 -14.15 25.81 -7.64
CA ASN A 422 -12.82 26.33 -7.92
C ASN A 422 -12.33 25.89 -9.30
N PRO A 423 -12.19 26.79 -10.30
CA PRO A 423 -11.84 26.42 -11.67
C PRO A 423 -10.43 25.83 -11.79
N THR A 424 -9.49 26.22 -10.93
CA THR A 424 -8.12 25.68 -10.97
C THR A 424 -8.08 24.24 -10.44
N VAL A 425 -8.79 23.98 -9.33
CA VAL A 425 -8.93 22.63 -8.77
C VAL A 425 -9.69 21.74 -9.72
N LYS A 426 -10.82 22.24 -10.27
CA LYS A 426 -11.61 21.52 -11.26
C LYS A 426 -10.77 21.12 -12.47
N LYS A 427 -10.00 22.06 -13.04
CA LYS A 427 -9.13 21.79 -14.18
C LYS A 427 -8.09 20.71 -13.88
N LYS A 428 -7.46 20.78 -12.70
CA LYS A 428 -6.49 19.75 -12.27
C LYS A 428 -7.16 18.39 -12.14
N LEU A 429 -8.29 18.32 -11.42
CA LEU A 429 -9.03 17.06 -11.23
C LEU A 429 -9.53 16.47 -12.56
N LEU A 430 -9.95 17.31 -13.51
CA LEU A 430 -10.33 16.86 -14.85
C LEU A 430 -9.14 16.29 -15.63
N ASN A 431 -7.96 16.89 -15.52
CA ASN A 431 -6.76 16.35 -16.16
C ASN A 431 -6.38 15.01 -15.53
N ASP A 432 -6.30 14.93 -14.19
CA ASP A 432 -6.00 13.69 -13.46
C ASP A 432 -7.05 12.59 -13.78
N PHE A 433 -8.31 12.98 -13.94
CA PHE A 433 -9.40 12.10 -14.36
C PHE A 433 -9.24 11.62 -15.81
N ALA A 434 -8.87 12.50 -16.73
CA ALA A 434 -8.60 12.13 -18.12
C ALA A 434 -7.44 11.13 -18.22
N ASP A 435 -6.32 11.38 -17.51
CA ASP A 435 -5.17 10.47 -17.44
C ASP A 435 -5.58 9.11 -16.84
N THR A 436 -6.44 9.11 -15.82
CA THR A 436 -6.99 7.89 -15.23
C THR A 436 -7.88 7.13 -16.21
N CYS A 437 -8.73 7.82 -16.97
CA CYS A 437 -9.58 7.20 -18.00
C CYS A 437 -8.73 6.60 -19.13
N GLU A 438 -7.70 7.31 -19.61
CA GLU A 438 -6.77 6.80 -20.61
C GLU A 438 -6.01 5.56 -20.12
N GLY A 439 -5.44 5.62 -18.92
CA GLY A 439 -4.76 4.49 -18.29
C GLY A 439 -5.67 3.28 -18.11
N THR A 440 -6.92 3.50 -17.70
CA THR A 440 -7.92 2.44 -17.53
C THR A 440 -8.35 1.86 -18.88
N SER A 441 -8.53 2.69 -19.89
CA SER A 441 -8.84 2.26 -21.27
C SER A 441 -7.74 1.36 -21.82
N MET A 442 -6.46 1.75 -21.64
CA MET A 442 -5.31 0.94 -22.08
C MET A 442 -5.19 -0.39 -21.33
N THR A 443 -5.50 -0.42 -20.04
CA THR A 443 -5.37 -1.61 -19.19
C THR A 443 -6.67 -2.40 -19.05
N LEU A 444 -7.80 -1.91 -19.56
CA LEU A 444 -9.14 -2.51 -19.47
C LEU A 444 -9.50 -2.95 -18.04
N LYS A 445 -9.23 -2.12 -17.05
CA LYS A 445 -9.66 -2.35 -15.67
C LYS A 445 -11.16 -2.15 -15.54
N ALA A 446 -11.83 -3.02 -14.80
CA ALA A 446 -13.25 -2.89 -14.50
C ALA A 446 -13.49 -2.80 -12.99
N SER A 447 -14.67 -2.33 -12.60
CA SER A 447 -15.10 -2.27 -11.21
C SER A 447 -15.14 -3.65 -10.57
N ALA A 448 -14.97 -3.70 -9.24
CA ALA A 448 -14.97 -4.94 -8.48
C ALA A 448 -16.33 -5.65 -8.51
N PHE A 449 -16.32 -6.96 -8.39
CA PHE A 449 -17.54 -7.74 -8.21
C PHE A 449 -18.11 -7.56 -6.78
N PRO A 450 -19.42 -7.69 -6.60
CA PRO A 450 -20.02 -7.68 -5.27
C PRO A 450 -19.40 -8.74 -4.36
N GLY A 451 -18.97 -8.33 -3.16
CA GLY A 451 -18.32 -9.21 -2.20
C GLY A 451 -16.90 -9.66 -2.55
N GLN A 452 -16.29 -9.11 -3.60
CA GLN A 452 -14.89 -9.35 -3.94
C GLN A 452 -13.98 -8.86 -2.83
N SER A 453 -12.98 -9.65 -2.48
CA SER A 453 -11.95 -9.25 -1.50
C SER A 453 -10.60 -9.90 -1.81
N THR A 454 -9.52 -9.35 -1.25
CA THR A 454 -8.19 -9.96 -1.30
C THR A 454 -7.92 -10.70 0.01
N LYS A 455 -7.36 -11.90 -0.05
CA LYS A 455 -7.04 -12.72 1.10
C LYS A 455 -5.63 -13.28 0.96
N VAL A 456 -4.86 -13.28 2.06
CA VAL A 456 -3.63 -14.07 2.11
C VAL A 456 -4.00 -15.55 2.20
N ILE A 457 -3.26 -16.41 1.50
CA ILE A 457 -3.49 -17.85 1.55
C ILE A 457 -2.72 -18.52 2.68
N LEU A 458 -3.37 -19.43 3.38
CA LEU A 458 -2.78 -20.22 4.46
C LEU A 458 -3.08 -21.71 4.26
N PRO A 459 -2.16 -22.61 4.59
CA PRO A 459 -2.36 -24.04 4.37
C PRO A 459 -3.26 -24.65 5.44
N ILE A 460 -4.22 -25.46 5.01
CA ILE A 460 -5.00 -26.35 5.89
C ILE A 460 -4.98 -27.76 5.30
N ASN A 461 -4.17 -28.66 5.84
CA ASN A 461 -3.98 -30.00 5.30
C ASN A 461 -5.21 -30.91 5.42
N LYS A 462 -6.10 -30.63 6.39
CA LYS A 462 -7.31 -31.43 6.64
C LYS A 462 -8.58 -30.76 6.12
N ILE A 463 -8.48 -30.07 4.98
CA ILE A 463 -9.61 -29.54 4.20
C ILE A 463 -9.58 -30.19 2.81
N LYS A 464 -10.75 -30.41 2.21
CA LYS A 464 -10.82 -30.99 0.86
C LYS A 464 -10.33 -30.01 -0.20
N GLU A 465 -9.87 -30.53 -1.35
CA GLU A 465 -9.41 -29.73 -2.48
C GLU A 465 -10.47 -28.79 -3.09
N ASN A 466 -11.75 -29.07 -2.84
CA ASN A 466 -12.86 -28.22 -3.28
C ASN A 466 -13.48 -27.38 -2.16
N GLU A 467 -12.84 -27.31 -0.99
CA GLU A 467 -13.29 -26.54 0.17
C GLU A 467 -12.26 -25.51 0.58
N ALA A 468 -12.71 -24.42 1.23
CA ALA A 468 -11.86 -23.41 1.85
C ALA A 468 -12.43 -22.97 3.20
N TYR A 469 -11.57 -22.62 4.13
CA TYR A 469 -11.96 -21.99 5.37
C TYR A 469 -11.86 -20.46 5.22
N CYS A 470 -12.98 -19.77 5.27
CA CYS A 470 -13.01 -18.32 5.08
C CYS A 470 -14.21 -17.69 5.82
N PRO A 471 -14.06 -17.30 7.10
CA PRO A 471 -15.17 -16.81 7.94
C PRO A 471 -15.83 -15.51 7.43
N THR A 472 -15.16 -14.78 6.55
CA THR A 472 -15.70 -13.56 5.92
C THR A 472 -16.94 -13.85 5.06
N TYR A 473 -17.08 -15.08 4.58
CA TYR A 473 -18.20 -15.52 3.75
C TYR A 473 -19.05 -16.56 4.48
N GLU A 474 -20.32 -16.62 4.12
CA GLU A 474 -21.24 -17.62 4.67
C GLU A 474 -20.82 -19.05 4.27
N ASN A 475 -21.06 -20.00 5.20
CA ASN A 475 -20.78 -21.41 4.94
C ASN A 475 -21.57 -21.91 3.73
N GLY A 476 -20.91 -22.59 2.80
CA GLY A 476 -21.50 -23.07 1.55
C GLY A 476 -21.37 -22.10 0.37
N THR A 477 -20.91 -20.86 0.59
CA THR A 477 -20.63 -19.93 -0.52
C THR A 477 -19.57 -20.52 -1.45
N GLN A 478 -19.79 -20.46 -2.75
CA GLN A 478 -18.78 -20.80 -3.74
C GLN A 478 -17.92 -19.57 -4.05
N LEU A 479 -16.61 -19.73 -4.00
CA LEU A 479 -15.62 -18.69 -4.27
C LEU A 479 -14.75 -19.09 -5.46
N ALA A 480 -14.60 -18.18 -6.42
CA ALA A 480 -13.51 -18.24 -7.39
C ALA A 480 -12.26 -17.58 -6.78
N LEU A 481 -11.13 -18.29 -6.82
CA LEU A 481 -9.85 -17.78 -6.35
C LEU A 481 -8.97 -17.39 -7.54
N ILE A 482 -8.40 -16.18 -7.50
CA ILE A 482 -7.60 -15.64 -8.60
C ILE A 482 -6.32 -15.04 -8.03
N ARG A 483 -5.18 -15.56 -8.45
CA ARG A 483 -3.86 -14.99 -8.19
C ARG A 483 -3.35 -14.31 -9.45
N TYR A 484 -2.76 -13.16 -9.33
CA TYR A 484 -2.16 -12.44 -10.45
C TYR A 484 -0.63 -12.55 -10.44
N PRO A 485 0.00 -12.71 -11.62
CA PRO A 485 -0.61 -12.98 -12.94
C PRO A 485 -1.14 -14.40 -13.05
N HIS A 486 -2.19 -14.64 -13.85
CA HIS A 486 -2.68 -15.99 -14.16
C HIS A 486 -2.73 -16.25 -15.67
N ALA A 487 -2.44 -17.48 -16.09
CA ALA A 487 -2.37 -17.83 -17.50
C ALA A 487 -3.76 -18.09 -18.11
N GLY A 488 -4.70 -18.67 -17.36
CA GLY A 488 -5.99 -19.02 -17.93
C GLY A 488 -7.06 -19.40 -16.91
N THR A 489 -8.24 -19.80 -17.41
CA THR A 489 -9.37 -20.27 -16.58
C THR A 489 -9.07 -21.57 -15.85
N PHE A 490 -8.06 -22.32 -16.27
CA PHE A 490 -7.58 -23.53 -15.62
C PHE A 490 -6.80 -23.25 -14.31
N GLU A 491 -6.35 -22.01 -14.10
CA GLU A 491 -5.72 -21.53 -12.86
C GLU A 491 -6.70 -20.79 -11.94
N ILE A 492 -7.98 -20.93 -12.16
CA ILE A 492 -9.04 -20.35 -11.32
C ILE A 492 -9.76 -21.49 -10.58
N PRO A 493 -9.28 -21.94 -9.42
CA PRO A 493 -10.01 -22.92 -8.63
C PRO A 493 -11.31 -22.31 -8.08
N ILE A 494 -12.37 -23.14 -8.07
CA ILE A 494 -13.62 -22.85 -7.38
C ILE A 494 -13.66 -23.72 -6.14
N VAL A 495 -13.83 -23.07 -4.99
CA VAL A 495 -13.91 -23.74 -3.68
C VAL A 495 -15.20 -23.38 -2.97
N THR A 496 -15.70 -24.28 -2.14
CA THR A 496 -16.88 -24.04 -1.29
C THR A 496 -16.44 -23.72 0.12
N VAL A 497 -16.95 -22.65 0.69
CA VAL A 497 -16.65 -22.24 2.06
C VAL A 497 -17.14 -23.29 3.06
N ASN A 498 -16.21 -23.82 3.86
CA ASN A 498 -16.46 -24.77 4.94
C ASN A 498 -15.95 -24.21 6.29
N ASN A 499 -16.70 -23.30 6.89
CA ASN A 499 -16.39 -22.70 8.18
C ASN A 499 -16.67 -23.67 9.37
N LYS A 500 -17.14 -24.89 9.11
CA LYS A 500 -17.30 -25.94 10.11
C LYS A 500 -16.02 -26.76 10.31
N ASN A 501 -15.03 -26.61 9.43
CA ASN A 501 -13.75 -27.31 9.52
C ASN A 501 -13.05 -27.01 10.87
N LEU A 502 -12.77 -28.04 11.64
CA LEU A 502 -12.21 -27.91 12.99
C LEU A 502 -10.77 -27.40 12.98
N HIS A 503 -9.96 -27.79 11.98
CA HIS A 503 -8.59 -27.32 11.83
C HIS A 503 -8.55 -25.86 11.46
N GLY A 504 -9.43 -25.42 10.56
CA GLY A 504 -9.60 -24.00 10.24
C GLY A 504 -9.96 -23.18 11.46
N LYS A 505 -10.95 -23.60 12.23
CA LYS A 505 -11.36 -22.93 13.47
C LYS A 505 -10.23 -22.83 14.49
N ARG A 506 -9.47 -23.94 14.69
CA ARG A 506 -8.40 -23.99 15.68
C ARG A 506 -7.22 -23.10 15.30
N ASN A 507 -6.81 -23.14 14.03
CA ASN A 507 -5.57 -22.52 13.58
C ASN A 507 -5.75 -21.07 13.14
N LEU A 508 -6.92 -20.72 12.59
CA LEU A 508 -7.17 -19.43 11.95
C LEU A 508 -8.28 -18.60 12.61
N GLY A 509 -9.10 -19.22 13.49
CA GLY A 509 -10.15 -18.49 14.23
C GLY A 509 -11.13 -17.74 13.31
N GLN A 510 -11.43 -16.50 13.63
CA GLN A 510 -12.36 -15.62 12.90
C GLN A 510 -11.63 -14.61 12.00
N ILE A 511 -10.62 -15.09 11.27
CA ILE A 511 -9.80 -14.26 10.37
C ILE A 511 -10.64 -13.52 9.33
N GLN A 512 -10.27 -12.25 9.04
CA GLN A 512 -10.96 -11.43 8.06
C GLN A 512 -10.19 -11.28 6.75
N ASP A 513 -8.87 -11.33 6.78
CA ASP A 513 -7.96 -11.03 5.67
C ASP A 513 -7.21 -12.24 5.13
N ALA A 514 -7.54 -13.46 5.59
CA ALA A 514 -6.95 -14.69 5.10
C ALA A 514 -8.00 -15.72 4.66
N ILE A 515 -7.53 -16.71 3.89
CA ILE A 515 -8.28 -17.88 3.46
C ILE A 515 -7.43 -19.15 3.66
N GLY A 516 -7.99 -20.12 4.35
CA GLY A 516 -7.36 -21.42 4.54
C GLY A 516 -7.73 -22.39 3.40
N ILE A 517 -6.73 -22.91 2.69
CA ILE A 517 -6.91 -23.77 1.53
C ILE A 517 -6.02 -25.02 1.61
N ASN A 518 -6.36 -26.05 0.83
CA ASN A 518 -5.51 -27.20 0.61
C ASN A 518 -4.33 -26.83 -0.32
N ALA A 519 -3.17 -27.46 -0.12
CA ALA A 519 -1.96 -27.24 -0.94
C ALA A 519 -2.22 -27.41 -2.44
N LYS A 520 -3.01 -28.40 -2.83
CA LYS A 520 -3.38 -28.62 -4.24
C LYS A 520 -4.20 -27.50 -4.86
N VAL A 521 -4.92 -26.73 -4.04
CA VAL A 521 -5.59 -25.51 -4.51
C VAL A 521 -4.55 -24.41 -4.78
N ALA A 522 -3.54 -24.30 -3.91
CA ALA A 522 -2.44 -23.35 -4.10
C ALA A 522 -1.60 -23.68 -5.35
N GLU A 523 -1.28 -24.94 -5.61
CA GLU A 523 -0.60 -25.37 -6.84
C GLU A 523 -1.35 -24.92 -8.10
N ARG A 524 -2.69 -24.97 -8.07
CA ARG A 524 -3.54 -24.54 -9.18
C ARG A 524 -3.57 -23.01 -9.37
N LEU A 525 -3.12 -22.24 -8.39
CA LEU A 525 -3.08 -20.77 -8.38
C LEU A 525 -1.75 -20.25 -8.95
N SER A 526 -1.34 -20.66 -10.13
CA SER A 526 -0.08 -20.24 -10.77
C SER A 526 1.16 -20.50 -9.90
N GLY A 527 1.20 -21.65 -9.23
CA GLY A 527 2.32 -22.00 -8.35
C GLY A 527 2.44 -21.09 -7.13
N ALA A 528 1.31 -20.72 -6.53
CA ALA A 528 1.28 -19.98 -5.28
C ALA A 528 1.96 -20.77 -4.16
N ASP A 529 2.72 -20.08 -3.33
CA ASP A 529 3.25 -20.60 -2.08
C ASP A 529 2.64 -19.88 -0.87
N PHE A 530 2.92 -20.36 0.33
CA PHE A 530 2.35 -19.82 1.54
C PHE A 530 3.27 -18.82 2.26
N ASP A 531 4.17 -18.15 1.54
CA ASP A 531 5.11 -17.17 2.11
C ASP A 531 4.53 -15.73 2.24
N GLY A 532 3.23 -15.59 2.01
CA GLY A 532 2.50 -14.32 2.02
C GLY A 532 1.78 -14.00 0.71
N ASP A 533 1.66 -15.00 -0.18
CA ASP A 533 0.88 -14.87 -1.41
C ASP A 533 -0.59 -14.58 -1.13
N THR A 534 -1.18 -13.76 -1.98
CA THR A 534 -2.58 -13.34 -1.86
C THR A 534 -3.40 -13.76 -3.06
N VAL A 535 -4.67 -14.00 -2.82
CA VAL A 535 -5.66 -14.27 -3.86
C VAL A 535 -6.82 -13.31 -3.77
N MET A 536 -7.36 -12.95 -4.92
CA MET A 536 -8.66 -12.33 -5.02
C MET A 536 -9.72 -13.41 -4.89
N THR A 537 -10.68 -13.21 -4.00
CA THR A 537 -11.84 -14.08 -3.81
C THR A 537 -13.07 -13.40 -4.40
N ILE A 538 -13.81 -14.11 -5.25
CA ILE A 538 -15.05 -13.60 -5.86
C ILE A 538 -16.17 -14.59 -5.55
N PRO A 539 -17.22 -14.19 -4.80
CA PRO A 539 -18.42 -15.03 -4.62
C PRO A 539 -19.12 -15.29 -5.94
N ILE A 540 -19.37 -16.57 -6.24
CA ILE A 540 -20.08 -16.98 -7.45
C ILE A 540 -21.59 -16.97 -7.20
N SER A 541 -22.33 -16.44 -8.14
CA SER A 541 -23.79 -16.41 -8.15
C SER A 541 -24.32 -16.46 -9.59
N ASP A 542 -25.61 -16.60 -9.76
CA ASP A 542 -26.26 -16.52 -11.08
C ASP A 542 -25.98 -15.18 -11.80
N LYS A 543 -25.74 -14.12 -11.04
CA LYS A 543 -25.36 -12.79 -11.58
C LYS A 543 -23.87 -12.67 -11.86
N VAL A 544 -23.04 -13.51 -11.24
CA VAL A 544 -21.57 -13.52 -11.35
C VAL A 544 -21.08 -14.92 -11.70
N PRO A 545 -21.39 -15.42 -12.91
CA PRO A 545 -20.98 -16.77 -13.36
C PRO A 545 -19.52 -16.76 -13.83
N ILE A 546 -18.59 -17.03 -12.94
CA ILE A 546 -17.16 -17.10 -13.26
C ILE A 546 -16.86 -18.37 -14.02
N LYS A 547 -16.19 -18.26 -15.19
CA LYS A 547 -15.71 -19.41 -15.96
C LYS A 547 -14.41 -19.96 -15.36
N SER A 548 -14.42 -21.22 -15.01
CA SER A 548 -13.27 -22.02 -14.58
C SER A 548 -13.23 -23.31 -15.40
N THR A 549 -12.03 -23.81 -15.69
CA THR A 549 -11.82 -25.09 -16.38
C THR A 549 -10.94 -26.00 -15.54
N ARG A 550 -10.85 -27.27 -15.90
CA ARG A 550 -9.98 -28.23 -15.21
C ARG A 550 -8.52 -27.82 -15.34
N PRO A 551 -7.63 -28.18 -14.39
CA PRO A 551 -6.19 -28.01 -14.53
C PRO A 551 -5.69 -28.69 -15.81
N LEU A 552 -4.65 -28.11 -16.41
CA LEU A 552 -3.99 -28.70 -17.58
C LEU A 552 -3.15 -29.90 -17.13
N LYS A 553 -3.51 -31.12 -17.52
CA LYS A 553 -2.80 -32.34 -17.15
C LYS A 553 -1.29 -32.29 -17.43
N ALA A 554 -0.90 -31.67 -18.52
CA ALA A 554 0.51 -31.55 -18.90
C ALA A 554 1.33 -30.60 -17.98
N LEU A 555 0.70 -29.90 -17.05
CA LEU A 555 1.39 -29.08 -16.04
C LEU A 555 1.54 -29.81 -14.70
N GLU A 556 0.86 -30.92 -14.49
CA GLU A 556 0.94 -31.70 -13.25
C GLU A 556 2.38 -32.18 -13.04
N GLY A 557 2.96 -31.86 -11.88
CA GLY A 557 4.34 -32.22 -11.53
C GLY A 557 5.43 -31.53 -12.36
N PHE A 558 5.10 -30.52 -13.14
CA PHE A 558 6.10 -29.78 -13.91
C PHE A 558 6.78 -28.72 -13.04
N ASP A 559 8.06 -28.93 -12.73
CA ASP A 559 8.90 -27.92 -12.07
C ASP A 559 9.84 -27.25 -13.09
N PRO A 560 9.66 -25.94 -13.38
CA PRO A 560 10.48 -25.21 -14.35
C PRO A 560 11.95 -25.10 -13.91
N LYS A 561 12.23 -25.08 -12.62
CA LYS A 561 13.60 -24.98 -12.10
C LYS A 561 14.41 -26.24 -12.37
N THR A 562 13.77 -27.39 -12.25
CA THR A 562 14.39 -28.68 -12.56
C THR A 562 14.41 -28.95 -14.07
N ALA A 563 13.28 -28.72 -14.75
CA ALA A 563 13.14 -29.01 -16.18
C ALA A 563 14.06 -28.16 -17.07
N TYR A 564 14.39 -26.95 -16.62
CA TYR A 564 15.22 -26.00 -17.34
C TYR A 564 16.46 -25.56 -16.53
N ALA A 565 16.93 -26.39 -15.62
CA ALA A 565 18.15 -26.13 -14.87
C ALA A 565 19.33 -25.87 -15.81
N VAL A 566 20.11 -24.84 -15.53
CA VAL A 566 21.38 -24.61 -16.21
C VAL A 566 22.45 -25.46 -15.53
N PRO A 567 23.15 -26.30 -16.25
CA PRO A 567 24.25 -27.06 -15.68
C PRO A 567 25.30 -26.18 -15.00
N GLU A 568 25.88 -26.68 -13.94
CA GLU A 568 26.93 -25.95 -13.20
C GLU A 568 28.07 -25.53 -14.15
N GLY A 569 28.55 -24.28 -14.01
CA GLY A 569 29.55 -23.70 -14.91
C GLY A 569 29.00 -23.19 -16.25
N ASN A 570 27.70 -23.33 -16.51
CA ASN A 570 27.07 -22.87 -17.77
C ASN A 570 27.84 -23.31 -19.06
N PRO A 571 28.12 -24.61 -19.28
CA PRO A 571 28.94 -25.07 -20.38
C PRO A 571 28.34 -24.74 -21.77
N ASN A 572 27.04 -24.49 -21.84
CA ASN A 572 26.33 -24.15 -23.08
C ASN A 572 26.22 -22.63 -23.32
N HIS A 573 26.88 -21.80 -22.51
CA HIS A 573 26.81 -20.34 -22.58
C HIS A 573 25.39 -19.79 -22.64
N VAL A 574 24.49 -20.36 -21.84
CA VAL A 574 23.09 -19.97 -21.78
C VAL A 574 22.99 -18.55 -21.27
N ARG A 575 22.35 -17.68 -22.04
CA ARG A 575 22.18 -16.27 -21.68
C ARG A 575 21.18 -16.10 -20.53
N ILE A 576 21.59 -15.41 -19.48
CA ILE A 576 20.70 -15.04 -18.36
C ILE A 576 19.90 -13.79 -18.76
N MET A 577 18.57 -13.89 -18.69
CA MET A 577 17.70 -12.73 -18.97
C MET A 577 17.75 -11.73 -17.82
N LYS A 578 17.83 -10.44 -18.17
CA LYS A 578 17.70 -9.34 -17.22
C LYS A 578 16.26 -9.19 -16.75
N LYS A 579 16.06 -8.52 -15.60
CA LYS A 579 14.75 -8.33 -14.99
C LYS A 579 13.75 -7.64 -15.95
N GLU A 580 14.21 -6.60 -16.67
CA GLU A 580 13.40 -5.85 -17.61
C GLU A 580 13.02 -6.69 -18.84
N GLU A 581 13.95 -7.54 -19.33
CA GLU A 581 13.67 -8.48 -20.40
C GLU A 581 12.61 -9.50 -19.95
N LYS A 582 12.73 -10.05 -18.73
CA LYS A 582 11.75 -10.99 -18.17
C LYS A 582 10.36 -10.36 -18.11
N GLN A 583 10.23 -9.13 -17.63
CA GLN A 583 8.95 -8.43 -17.55
C GLN A 583 8.31 -8.23 -18.93
N ARG A 584 9.12 -7.82 -19.92
CA ARG A 584 8.65 -7.64 -21.30
C ARG A 584 8.19 -8.97 -21.91
N GLU A 585 9.00 -10.01 -21.78
CA GLU A 585 8.68 -11.33 -22.35
C GLU A 585 7.47 -11.96 -21.66
N MET A 586 7.30 -11.74 -20.35
CA MET A 586 6.07 -12.14 -19.64
C MET A 586 4.83 -11.46 -20.19
N GLY A 587 4.90 -10.17 -20.53
CA GLY A 587 3.80 -9.46 -21.18
C GLY A 587 3.44 -10.09 -22.53
N VAL A 588 4.43 -10.37 -23.36
CA VAL A 588 4.24 -11.00 -24.68
C VAL A 588 3.60 -12.39 -24.54
N ILE A 589 4.11 -13.23 -23.64
CA ILE A 589 3.59 -14.59 -23.46
C ILE A 589 2.19 -14.58 -22.84
N SER A 590 1.91 -13.69 -21.90
CA SER A 590 0.57 -13.55 -21.32
C SER A 590 -0.48 -13.17 -22.39
N ASN A 591 -0.12 -12.26 -23.30
CA ASN A 591 -0.96 -11.91 -24.42
C ASN A 591 -1.15 -13.10 -25.37
N LEU A 592 -0.07 -13.82 -25.69
CA LEU A 592 -0.14 -15.02 -26.53
C LEU A 592 -1.06 -16.08 -25.95
N ILE A 593 -0.94 -16.40 -24.64
CA ILE A 593 -1.82 -17.36 -23.96
C ILE A 593 -3.28 -16.90 -24.01
N THR A 594 -3.50 -15.59 -23.85
CA THR A 594 -4.85 -15.02 -23.96
C THR A 594 -5.42 -15.20 -25.38
N ASP A 595 -4.64 -14.86 -26.41
CA ASP A 595 -5.05 -15.02 -27.81
C ASP A 595 -5.30 -16.50 -28.18
N MET A 596 -4.44 -17.40 -27.73
CA MET A 596 -4.61 -18.86 -27.91
C MET A 596 -5.88 -19.35 -27.24
N THR A 597 -6.16 -18.89 -26.01
CA THR A 597 -7.38 -19.25 -25.27
C THR A 597 -8.64 -18.76 -26.01
N LEU A 598 -8.62 -17.54 -26.52
CA LEU A 598 -9.73 -16.93 -27.25
C LEU A 598 -9.97 -17.62 -28.61
N ARG A 599 -8.92 -18.08 -29.26
CA ARG A 599 -8.98 -18.83 -30.53
C ARG A 599 -9.30 -20.31 -30.38
N GLY A 600 -9.46 -20.80 -29.14
CA GLY A 600 -9.81 -22.18 -28.87
C GLY A 600 -8.66 -23.17 -29.04
N ALA A 601 -7.43 -22.75 -28.76
CA ALA A 601 -6.28 -23.66 -28.76
C ALA A 601 -6.49 -24.86 -27.85
N SER A 602 -5.88 -25.98 -28.20
CA SER A 602 -5.98 -27.23 -27.43
C SER A 602 -5.28 -27.08 -26.05
N GLU A 603 -5.66 -27.93 -25.08
CA GLU A 603 -5.05 -27.98 -23.76
C GLU A 603 -3.52 -28.18 -23.82
N ASP A 604 -3.06 -29.02 -24.77
CA ASP A 604 -1.62 -29.29 -24.96
C ASP A 604 -0.87 -28.06 -25.51
N GLU A 605 -1.48 -27.28 -26.40
CA GLU A 605 -0.90 -26.04 -26.91
C GLU A 605 -0.83 -24.99 -25.81
N LEU A 606 -1.91 -24.82 -25.05
CA LEU A 606 -1.93 -23.92 -23.88
C LEU A 606 -0.89 -24.33 -22.84
N ALA A 607 -0.77 -25.62 -22.52
CA ALA A 607 0.21 -26.12 -21.58
C ALA A 607 1.65 -25.82 -22.03
N ARG A 608 1.97 -25.95 -23.33
CA ARG A 608 3.28 -25.56 -23.85
C ARG A 608 3.59 -24.08 -23.67
N ALA A 609 2.60 -23.22 -23.96
CA ALA A 609 2.75 -21.77 -23.76
C ALA A 609 2.92 -21.39 -22.29
N VAL A 610 2.17 -22.04 -21.38
CA VAL A 610 2.29 -21.84 -19.93
C VAL A 610 3.63 -22.35 -19.41
N LYS A 611 4.10 -23.53 -19.82
CA LYS A 611 5.45 -24.00 -19.49
C LYS A 611 6.53 -22.98 -19.89
N HIS A 612 6.36 -22.37 -21.06
CA HIS A 612 7.31 -21.34 -21.49
C HIS A 612 7.22 -20.07 -20.61
N SER A 613 6.03 -19.65 -20.18
CA SER A 613 5.92 -18.52 -19.25
C SER A 613 6.62 -18.79 -17.92
N MET A 614 6.49 -20.00 -17.39
CA MET A 614 7.16 -20.42 -16.16
C MET A 614 8.71 -20.37 -16.30
N VAL A 615 9.24 -20.74 -17.47
CA VAL A 615 10.68 -20.60 -17.78
C VAL A 615 11.11 -19.13 -17.70
N VAL A 616 10.32 -18.23 -18.25
CA VAL A 616 10.65 -16.79 -18.24
C VAL A 616 10.65 -16.21 -16.83
N ILE A 617 9.72 -16.65 -15.98
CA ILE A 617 9.62 -16.16 -14.59
C ILE A 617 10.75 -16.74 -13.72
N ASP A 618 10.87 -18.05 -13.68
CA ASP A 618 11.60 -18.78 -12.65
C ASP A 618 13.01 -19.21 -13.08
N ALA A 619 13.25 -19.47 -14.36
CA ALA A 619 14.57 -19.88 -14.82
C ALA A 619 15.58 -18.75 -14.72
N ARG A 620 16.77 -19.07 -14.19
CA ARG A 620 17.90 -18.13 -14.17
C ARG A 620 18.38 -17.79 -15.59
N SER A 621 18.10 -18.66 -16.56
CA SER A 621 18.57 -18.50 -17.94
C SER A 621 17.65 -19.15 -18.94
N THR A 622 17.58 -18.62 -20.15
CA THR A 622 16.90 -19.26 -21.29
C THR A 622 17.83 -19.29 -22.49
N SER A 623 18.03 -20.48 -23.06
CA SER A 623 18.62 -20.67 -24.40
C SER A 623 17.59 -20.39 -25.51
N TRP A 624 16.36 -20.07 -25.16
CA TRP A 624 15.24 -19.92 -26.10
C TRP A 624 14.88 -18.45 -26.23
N THR A 625 15.06 -17.91 -27.40
CA THR A 625 14.50 -16.61 -27.73
C THR A 625 13.03 -16.79 -28.13
N THR A 626 12.15 -15.88 -27.70
CA THR A 626 10.73 -15.81 -28.09
C THR A 626 10.53 -15.90 -29.60
N SER A 627 11.50 -15.42 -30.40
CA SER A 627 11.51 -15.54 -31.85
C SER A 627 11.62 -16.97 -32.38
N ALA A 628 12.38 -17.84 -31.69
CA ALA A 628 12.50 -19.24 -32.11
C ALA A 628 11.22 -20.03 -31.82
N LEU A 629 10.55 -19.73 -30.70
CA LEU A 629 9.28 -20.37 -30.36
C LEU A 629 8.15 -19.86 -31.25
N LYS A 630 8.11 -18.56 -31.52
CA LYS A 630 7.14 -17.93 -32.43
C LYS A 630 7.26 -18.54 -33.84
N LYS A 631 8.46 -18.67 -34.38
CA LYS A 631 8.72 -19.35 -35.65
C LYS A 631 8.26 -20.81 -35.65
N ARG A 632 8.47 -21.55 -34.55
CA ARG A 632 8.11 -22.97 -34.44
C ARG A 632 6.61 -23.18 -34.25
N MET A 633 5.91 -22.21 -33.68
CA MET A 633 4.45 -22.20 -33.54
C MET A 633 3.76 -21.74 -34.84
N GLU A 634 4.30 -20.72 -35.52
CA GLU A 634 3.83 -20.24 -36.83
C GLU A 634 4.08 -21.24 -37.96
N SER A 635 5.10 -22.09 -37.88
CA SER A 635 5.40 -23.13 -38.87
C SER A 635 4.53 -24.40 -38.75
N ARG A 636 3.62 -24.47 -37.75
CA ARG A 636 2.73 -25.60 -37.51
C ARG A 636 1.24 -25.21 -37.47
N SER A 637 0.92 -23.94 -37.71
CA SER A 637 -0.41 -23.45 -38.06
C SER A 637 -0.56 -23.36 -39.58
#